data_8d116a45797493700b79b7674f4c3113
#
_entry.id   8d116a45797493700b79b7674f4c3113
#
_cell.length_a   1.000
_cell.length_b   1.000
_cell.length_c   1.000
_cell.angle_alpha   90.00
_cell.angle_beta   90.00
_cell.angle_gamma   90.00
#
_symmetry.space_group_name_H-M   'P 1'
#
loop_
_entity.id
_entity.type
_entity.pdbx_description
1 polymer ?
#
loop_
_entity_poly.entity_id
_entity_poly.type
_entity_poly.pdbx_seq_one_letter_code
_entity_poly.pdbx_strand_id
1 'polypeptide(L)'
;DKVRFRFGFPEKIGGWTKFTSVAFLGTCRALHSWKALDGTDFIGVGTHLKYYLLEGQQYYDITPLRLTAGAGDATFATGADTLNGEILADAQSIRLDSASGFPASGRIKIGSEIITYGAISTATLIGCTRGQNGTTAASHADGVAVGCCTIKVTENAHGALDNDFVTFTDAATLGGVITAAVLNQEYQVTAIVSDNVYQIEARTISSIGSITTTSGLNPTFVFSNASDSGTGGTATVAAYQINTGLDTTIVGNGWNAGTFGRGTWNSATDLSAVGQTLRIWSHDNFGEDLLINDRDGNIYYWNKTNGTGVRAVPLSTLSGASSSPTKAKIVLVSDKDRHIVTFGSDSEFNTDQDPLLIRFGSQESLTNWAASATNTAGDLRIGSGSEIVAAIETKQQILVFTDVSLHAMQFLGPPFTFGINMVSDNITIVGPLGAINVEDTVFWMGQEEFYSYSGAVQRLPCTIRDYVFSDFNFFQKDKVTASSNTAFGEVWWFYPSAGSAENDRYVVFNYQQNLWYYGTLDRTVWLDRGINADPIAAAPDHHLYNHEVGFDDGSTDPATAIAARIESSQIDMGDGDHFLFMSRMVPDLTFRDSTASFPSATMTLQARNYPGGLYLQTQAKAVTRTATVPLEQWTNQVNLRLRGRAFSLKLESTDTGVGWRLGTPRVDIRPDGRR
;
A
#
# COMPACT_ATOMS: atom_id res chain seq x y z
N ASP A 1 6.24 -1.58 -21.93
CA ASP A 1 6.30 -0.93 -20.63
C ASP A 1 5.97 0.56 -20.75
N LYS A 2 5.09 1.10 -19.92
CA LYS A 2 4.62 2.50 -19.96
C LYS A 2 4.00 2.91 -21.31
N VAL A 3 3.32 1.98 -21.97
CA VAL A 3 2.66 2.16 -23.25
C VAL A 3 1.24 1.59 -23.17
N ARG A 4 0.29 2.35 -23.70
CA ARG A 4 -1.10 1.91 -23.88
C ARG A 4 -1.45 1.85 -25.37
N PHE A 5 -2.57 1.20 -25.67
CA PHE A 5 -3.12 1.21 -27.02
C PHE A 5 -4.38 2.07 -27.05
N ARG A 6 -4.46 2.97 -27.99
CA ARG A 6 -5.62 3.84 -28.21
C ARG A 6 -5.97 3.88 -29.70
N PHE A 7 -7.20 3.48 -30.02
CA PHE A 7 -7.67 3.34 -31.40
C PHE A 7 -6.74 2.48 -32.28
N GLY A 8 -6.21 1.40 -31.70
CA GLY A 8 -5.31 0.47 -32.39
C GLY A 8 -3.85 0.92 -32.47
N PHE A 9 -3.49 2.11 -31.96
CA PHE A 9 -2.14 2.65 -32.01
C PHE A 9 -1.51 2.72 -30.61
N PRO A 10 -0.24 2.28 -30.47
CA PRO A 10 0.46 2.44 -29.22
C PRO A 10 0.89 3.88 -28.96
N GLU A 11 0.67 4.33 -27.72
CA GLU A 11 1.10 5.64 -27.24
C GLU A 11 1.69 5.53 -25.83
N LYS A 12 2.59 6.44 -25.48
CA LYS A 12 3.12 6.55 -24.13
C LYS A 12 1.99 6.92 -23.18
N ILE A 13 1.94 6.28 -21.98
CA ILE A 13 1.00 6.68 -20.93
C ILE A 13 1.31 8.07 -20.40
N GLY A 14 0.35 8.71 -19.76
CA GLY A 14 0.56 9.98 -19.06
C GLY A 14 1.54 9.85 -17.89
N GLY A 15 2.09 10.98 -17.51
CA GLY A 15 2.97 11.11 -16.35
C GLY A 15 2.19 11.19 -15.03
N TRP A 16 2.90 11.50 -13.97
CA TRP A 16 2.31 11.69 -12.64
C TRP A 16 3.01 12.81 -11.87
N THR A 17 2.24 13.43 -10.97
CA THR A 17 2.72 14.49 -10.08
C THR A 17 2.22 14.23 -8.67
N LYS A 18 2.96 14.67 -7.65
CA LYS A 18 2.50 14.55 -6.26
C LYS A 18 1.18 15.28 -6.08
N PHE A 19 0.20 14.60 -5.47
CA PHE A 19 -1.08 15.19 -5.12
C PHE A 19 -0.93 16.13 -3.91
N THR A 20 -0.14 15.70 -2.91
CA THR A 20 0.21 16.52 -1.74
C THR A 20 1.71 16.53 -1.54
N SER A 21 2.24 17.63 -0.98
CA SER A 21 3.65 17.71 -0.58
C SER A 21 3.95 16.96 0.72
N VAL A 22 2.92 16.57 1.47
CA VAL A 22 3.02 15.88 2.76
C VAL A 22 2.80 14.40 2.55
N ALA A 23 3.63 13.58 3.19
CA ALA A 23 3.46 12.14 3.18
C ALA A 23 2.60 11.68 4.37
N PHE A 24 1.96 10.52 4.22
CA PHE A 24 1.25 9.82 5.29
C PHE A 24 2.12 8.71 5.89
N LEU A 25 1.78 8.23 7.09
CA LEU A 25 2.48 7.11 7.71
C LEU A 25 1.89 5.77 7.25
N GLY A 26 2.77 4.83 6.95
CA GLY A 26 2.40 3.47 6.54
C GLY A 26 2.10 3.34 5.06
N THR A 27 1.95 2.11 4.59
CA THR A 27 1.62 1.79 3.19
C THR A 27 0.12 1.86 3.00
N CYS A 28 -0.35 2.71 2.10
CA CYS A 28 -1.76 2.88 1.79
C CYS A 28 -2.27 1.70 0.95
N ARG A 29 -3.39 1.09 1.38
CA ARG A 29 -4.04 -0.04 0.67
C ARG A 29 -5.52 0.18 0.43
N ALA A 30 -6.04 1.35 0.77
CA ALA A 30 -7.43 1.70 0.51
C ALA A 30 -7.55 3.21 0.28
N LEU A 31 -8.23 3.58 -0.80
CA LEU A 31 -8.59 4.95 -1.15
C LEU A 31 -10.08 5.01 -1.45
N HIS A 32 -10.75 6.02 -0.92
CA HIS A 32 -12.15 6.26 -1.14
C HIS A 32 -12.43 7.77 -1.22
N SER A 33 -13.11 8.22 -2.23
CA SER A 33 -13.41 9.65 -2.40
C SER A 33 -14.90 9.92 -2.45
N TRP A 34 -15.33 10.97 -1.76
CA TRP A 34 -16.72 11.43 -1.80
C TRP A 34 -16.79 12.95 -1.62
N LYS A 35 -17.94 13.49 -1.96
CA LYS A 35 -18.25 14.89 -1.81
C LYS A 35 -19.38 15.09 -0.81
N ALA A 36 -19.16 15.94 0.18
CA ALA A 36 -20.20 16.32 1.15
C ALA A 36 -21.19 17.33 0.55
N LEU A 37 -22.35 17.47 1.18
CA LEU A 37 -23.42 18.37 0.72
C LEU A 37 -23.01 19.86 0.72
N ASP A 38 -22.06 20.23 1.57
CA ASP A 38 -21.49 21.59 1.59
C ASP A 38 -20.44 21.84 0.48
N GLY A 39 -20.18 20.83 -0.34
CA GLY A 39 -19.23 20.88 -1.44
C GLY A 39 -17.81 20.50 -1.08
N THR A 40 -17.52 20.13 0.17
CA THR A 40 -16.19 19.66 0.59
C THR A 40 -15.86 18.30 -0.02
N ASP A 41 -14.68 18.18 -0.59
CA ASP A 41 -14.16 16.93 -1.14
C ASP A 41 -13.29 16.23 -0.10
N PHE A 42 -13.57 14.95 0.14
CA PHE A 42 -12.81 14.09 1.04
C PHE A 42 -12.21 12.91 0.30
N ILE A 43 -11.01 12.50 0.74
CA ILE A 43 -10.39 11.24 0.36
C ILE A 43 -10.01 10.49 1.63
N GLY A 44 -10.60 9.30 1.83
CA GLY A 44 -10.18 8.36 2.86
C GLY A 44 -8.91 7.65 2.43
N VAL A 45 -7.91 7.61 3.30
CA VAL A 45 -6.59 7.00 3.06
C VAL A 45 -6.31 6.00 4.17
N GLY A 46 -6.53 4.71 3.86
CA GLY A 46 -6.31 3.61 4.80
C GLY A 46 -4.93 2.99 4.65
N THR A 47 -4.09 3.07 5.70
CA THR A 47 -2.76 2.47 5.72
C THR A 47 -2.71 1.29 6.72
N HIS A 48 -1.63 0.51 6.71
CA HIS A 48 -1.47 -0.54 7.71
C HIS A 48 -1.27 -0.01 9.14
N LEU A 49 -0.90 1.27 9.28
CA LEU A 49 -0.71 1.93 10.57
C LEU A 49 -1.91 2.75 11.02
N LYS A 50 -2.54 3.49 10.10
CA LYS A 50 -3.53 4.52 10.41
C LYS A 50 -4.60 4.63 9.34
N TYR A 51 -5.69 5.35 9.69
CA TYR A 51 -6.68 5.79 8.72
C TYR A 51 -6.80 7.32 8.75
N TYR A 52 -6.62 7.93 7.59
CA TYR A 52 -6.65 9.39 7.43
C TYR A 52 -7.83 9.84 6.57
N LEU A 53 -8.28 11.05 6.85
CA LEU A 53 -9.06 11.85 5.92
C LEU A 53 -8.16 12.90 5.30
N LEU A 54 -8.15 12.98 4.00
CA LEU A 54 -7.53 14.07 3.26
C LEU A 54 -8.62 15.09 2.89
N GLU A 55 -8.48 16.31 3.39
CA GLU A 55 -9.30 17.47 3.05
C GLU A 55 -8.39 18.56 2.51
N GLY A 56 -8.62 18.98 1.28
CA GLY A 56 -7.71 19.89 0.58
C GLY A 56 -6.32 19.29 0.39
N GLN A 57 -5.32 19.78 1.11
CA GLN A 57 -3.92 19.32 1.03
C GLN A 57 -3.42 18.76 2.38
N GLN A 58 -4.33 18.51 3.33
CA GLN A 58 -3.95 18.12 4.69
C GLN A 58 -4.58 16.77 5.06
N TYR A 59 -3.77 15.91 5.70
CA TYR A 59 -4.21 14.65 6.28
C TYR A 59 -4.63 14.83 7.72
N TYR A 60 -5.82 14.33 8.07
CA TYR A 60 -6.37 14.29 9.41
C TYR A 60 -6.45 12.84 9.89
N ASP A 61 -5.82 12.54 11.02
CA ASP A 61 -5.83 11.19 11.60
C ASP A 61 -7.15 10.91 12.32
N ILE A 62 -8.00 10.09 11.72
CA ILE A 62 -9.26 9.63 12.31
C ILE A 62 -9.19 8.19 12.82
N THR A 63 -8.01 7.61 12.93
CA THR A 63 -7.82 6.24 13.42
C THR A 63 -8.54 6.05 14.76
N PRO A 64 -9.39 5.03 14.89
CA PRO A 64 -10.15 4.82 16.13
C PRO A 64 -9.27 4.53 17.33
N LEU A 65 -9.77 4.85 18.53
CA LEU A 65 -9.17 4.44 19.79
C LEU A 65 -9.79 3.11 20.26
N ARG A 66 -8.95 2.17 20.68
CA ARG A 66 -9.39 0.91 21.30
C ARG A 66 -9.48 0.99 22.82
N LEU A 67 -8.67 1.86 23.44
CA LEU A 67 -8.58 2.01 24.88
C LEU A 67 -8.19 3.47 25.21
N THR A 68 -8.83 4.03 26.23
CA THR A 68 -8.35 5.22 26.92
C THR A 68 -8.20 4.84 28.39
N ALA A 69 -6.97 4.86 28.89
CA ALA A 69 -6.66 4.51 30.26
C ALA A 69 -7.20 5.55 31.25
N GLY A 70 -7.43 5.14 32.48
CA GLY A 70 -7.78 6.06 33.56
C GLY A 70 -6.66 7.07 33.85
N ALA A 71 -7.03 8.20 34.41
CA ALA A 71 -6.06 9.23 34.79
C ALA A 71 -5.08 8.67 35.84
N GLY A 72 -3.78 8.72 35.55
CA GLY A 72 -2.70 8.27 36.42
C GLY A 72 -2.39 6.75 36.35
N ASP A 73 -3.07 6.00 35.49
CA ASP A 73 -2.77 4.57 35.28
C ASP A 73 -1.42 4.36 34.57
N ALA A 74 -1.06 5.27 33.66
CA ALA A 74 0.24 5.24 33.00
C ALA A 74 1.30 6.02 33.79
N THR A 75 2.46 5.40 34.01
CA THR A 75 3.62 6.01 34.65
C THR A 75 4.87 5.84 33.80
N PHE A 76 5.79 6.80 33.92
CA PHE A 76 7.00 6.87 33.10
C PHE A 76 8.26 6.61 33.94
N ALA A 77 9.26 5.99 33.36
CA ALA A 77 10.60 5.85 33.90
C ALA A 77 11.65 5.89 32.78
N THR A 78 12.79 6.52 33.06
CA THR A 78 13.91 6.61 32.12
C THR A 78 15.25 6.41 32.85
N GLY A 79 16.34 6.17 32.12
CA GLY A 79 17.67 5.96 32.69
C GLY A 79 18.59 7.10 32.40
N ALA A 80 19.28 7.58 33.45
CA ALA A 80 20.43 8.46 33.34
C ALA A 80 21.48 8.06 34.40
N ASP A 81 22.75 8.08 34.01
CA ASP A 81 23.86 7.70 34.89
C ASP A 81 25.19 8.34 34.41
N THR A 82 26.29 7.88 34.91
CA THR A 82 27.63 8.31 34.54
C THR A 82 28.48 7.16 34.03
N LEU A 83 29.48 7.48 33.21
CA LEU A 83 30.49 6.51 32.77
C LEU A 83 31.32 5.99 33.94
N ASN A 84 31.54 4.69 33.98
CA ASN A 84 32.46 4.04 34.89
C ASN A 84 33.72 3.62 34.10
N GLY A 85 34.66 4.56 34.03
CA GLY A 85 35.87 4.47 33.26
C GLY A 85 35.85 5.18 31.92
N GLU A 86 36.99 5.63 31.45
CA GLU A 86 37.17 6.24 30.14
C GLU A 86 36.83 5.27 29.02
N ILE A 87 36.17 5.77 27.95
CA ILE A 87 35.92 5.02 26.73
C ILE A 87 36.56 5.66 25.52
N LEU A 88 37.12 4.85 24.62
CA LEU A 88 37.69 5.29 23.34
C LEU A 88 36.59 5.38 22.25
N ALA A 89 36.91 6.07 21.17
CA ALA A 89 35.97 6.29 20.05
C ALA A 89 35.51 4.99 19.36
N ASP A 90 36.28 3.91 19.45
CA ASP A 90 35.99 2.61 18.85
C ASP A 90 35.41 1.58 19.84
N ALA A 91 35.15 1.97 21.11
CA ALA A 91 34.62 1.07 22.12
C ALA A 91 33.27 0.49 21.73
N GLN A 92 33.14 -0.83 21.73
CA GLN A 92 31.92 -1.58 21.47
C GLN A 92 31.16 -1.99 22.74
N SER A 93 31.74 -1.67 23.91
CA SER A 93 31.11 -1.85 25.21
C SER A 93 31.33 -0.62 26.08
N ILE A 94 30.33 -0.21 26.83
CA ILE A 94 30.32 1.00 27.64
C ILE A 94 29.83 0.63 29.03
N ARG A 95 30.71 0.82 30.04
CA ARG A 95 30.35 0.55 31.43
C ARG A 95 29.80 1.81 32.08
N LEU A 96 28.70 1.65 32.81
CA LEU A 96 28.05 2.67 33.63
C LEU A 96 28.28 2.37 35.11
N ASP A 97 28.10 3.36 35.97
CA ASP A 97 28.08 3.13 37.41
C ASP A 97 26.86 2.27 37.77
N SER A 98 25.73 2.52 37.14
CA SER A 98 24.53 1.69 37.21
C SER A 98 23.78 1.71 35.89
N ALA A 99 23.20 0.61 35.46
CA ALA A 99 22.30 0.57 34.31
C ALA A 99 20.82 0.54 34.71
N SER A 100 20.52 0.89 35.96
CA SER A 100 19.14 0.99 36.45
C SER A 100 18.35 2.03 35.65
N GLY A 101 17.16 1.67 35.18
CA GLY A 101 16.32 2.53 34.34
C GLY A 101 16.63 2.47 32.85
N PHE A 102 17.79 2.01 32.43
CA PHE A 102 18.09 1.84 31.00
C PHE A 102 17.30 0.66 30.41
N PRO A 103 16.80 0.75 29.17
CA PRO A 103 16.15 -0.37 28.48
C PRO A 103 17.17 -1.45 28.11
N ALA A 104 16.71 -2.66 27.79
CA ALA A 104 17.57 -3.77 27.41
C ALA A 104 18.43 -3.47 26.17
N SER A 105 17.91 -2.68 25.25
CA SER A 105 18.59 -2.11 24.08
C SER A 105 18.05 -0.71 23.82
N GLY A 106 18.80 0.13 23.10
CA GLY A 106 18.32 1.49 22.82
C GLY A 106 19.42 2.45 22.40
N ARG A 107 19.12 3.76 22.59
CA ARG A 107 20.03 4.86 22.28
C ARG A 107 20.40 5.62 23.53
N ILE A 108 21.69 5.97 23.60
CA ILE A 108 22.22 6.86 24.65
C ILE A 108 22.93 8.05 24.03
N LYS A 109 23.09 9.09 24.82
CA LYS A 109 23.89 10.25 24.49
C LYS A 109 24.97 10.48 25.56
N ILE A 110 26.19 10.71 25.09
CA ILE A 110 27.35 11.05 25.91
C ILE A 110 27.98 12.30 25.31
N GLY A 111 27.93 13.42 26.02
CA GLY A 111 28.33 14.70 25.46
C GLY A 111 27.48 15.07 24.23
N SER A 112 28.11 15.13 23.05
CA SER A 112 27.42 15.38 21.77
C SER A 112 27.18 14.11 20.95
N GLU A 113 27.73 12.96 21.35
CA GLU A 113 27.66 11.71 20.61
C GLU A 113 26.40 10.90 20.95
N ILE A 114 25.75 10.38 19.92
CA ILE A 114 24.66 9.40 20.04
C ILE A 114 25.21 8.01 19.71
N ILE A 115 24.88 7.06 20.57
CA ILE A 115 25.38 5.66 20.50
C ILE A 115 24.16 4.74 20.64
N THR A 116 24.07 3.70 19.81
CA THR A 116 23.10 2.61 20.00
C THR A 116 23.77 1.43 20.65
N TYR A 117 23.04 0.69 21.49
CA TYR A 117 23.52 -0.55 22.09
C TYR A 117 22.48 -1.66 21.97
N GLY A 118 22.94 -2.89 21.85
CA GLY A 118 22.09 -4.05 21.58
C GLY A 118 21.66 -4.83 22.83
N ALA A 119 22.41 -4.73 23.93
CA ALA A 119 22.06 -5.43 25.17
C ALA A 119 22.76 -4.80 26.39
N ILE A 120 22.32 -5.19 27.59
CA ILE A 120 22.95 -4.84 28.87
C ILE A 120 23.37 -6.11 29.59
N SER A 121 24.64 -6.12 30.08
CA SER A 121 25.16 -7.14 30.98
C SER A 121 25.62 -6.48 32.27
N THR A 122 24.92 -6.72 33.36
CA THR A 122 25.10 -6.06 34.66
C THR A 122 24.96 -4.52 34.54
N ALA A 123 26.04 -3.77 34.50
CA ALA A 123 26.06 -2.31 34.28
C ALA A 123 26.82 -1.93 33.00
N THR A 124 27.03 -2.89 32.06
CA THR A 124 27.74 -2.67 30.81
C THR A 124 26.80 -2.77 29.61
N LEU A 125 26.73 -1.71 28.84
CA LEU A 125 26.06 -1.69 27.53
C LEU A 125 26.97 -2.39 26.53
N ILE A 126 26.46 -3.36 25.80
CA ILE A 126 27.21 -4.18 24.84
C ILE A 126 26.61 -4.11 23.44
N GLY A 127 27.42 -4.40 22.42
CA GLY A 127 27.00 -4.24 21.02
C GLY A 127 26.81 -2.77 20.65
N CYS A 128 27.66 -1.89 21.15
CA CYS A 128 27.57 -0.46 20.92
C CYS A 128 28.00 -0.09 19.50
N THR A 129 27.15 0.67 18.80
CA THR A 129 27.48 1.30 17.52
C THR A 129 27.61 2.80 17.75
N ARG A 130 28.80 3.32 17.45
CA ARG A 130 29.22 4.69 17.77
C ARG A 130 28.79 5.68 16.67
N GLY A 131 28.72 6.97 17.02
CA GLY A 131 28.51 8.07 16.08
C GLY A 131 27.18 8.01 15.31
N GLN A 132 26.10 7.63 15.95
CA GLN A 132 24.80 7.48 15.32
C GLN A 132 24.10 8.82 15.06
N ASN A 133 23.07 8.82 14.21
CA ASN A 133 22.25 10.01 13.90
C ASN A 133 23.08 11.23 13.44
N GLY A 134 24.14 11.01 12.64
CA GLY A 134 24.98 12.07 12.10
C GLY A 134 25.96 12.68 13.11
N THR A 135 26.10 12.09 14.31
CA THR A 135 27.14 12.47 15.28
C THR A 135 28.46 11.76 14.99
N THR A 136 29.55 12.29 15.56
CA THR A 136 30.88 11.71 15.39
C THR A 136 31.29 10.95 16.63
N ALA A 137 31.83 9.74 16.44
CA ALA A 137 32.40 8.95 17.53
C ALA A 137 33.60 9.68 18.18
N ALA A 138 33.60 9.77 19.50
CA ALA A 138 34.63 10.45 20.29
C ALA A 138 35.01 9.64 21.53
N SER A 139 36.18 9.94 22.11
CA SER A 139 36.53 9.44 23.44
C SER A 139 35.79 10.26 24.51
N HIS A 140 35.38 9.59 25.58
CA HIS A 140 34.72 10.23 26.72
C HIS A 140 35.42 9.82 28.02
N ALA A 141 35.64 10.80 28.88
CA ALA A 141 36.28 10.59 30.16
C ALA A 141 35.35 9.88 31.16
N ASP A 142 35.98 9.30 32.20
CA ASP A 142 35.29 8.78 33.36
C ASP A 142 34.35 9.82 34.01
N GLY A 143 33.20 9.40 34.52
CA GLY A 143 32.24 10.27 35.19
C GLY A 143 31.40 11.17 34.27
N VAL A 144 31.56 11.10 32.96
CA VAL A 144 30.71 11.88 32.04
C VAL A 144 29.28 11.36 32.06
N ALA A 145 28.29 12.29 32.09
CA ALA A 145 26.87 11.95 32.12
C ALA A 145 26.42 11.21 30.86
N VAL A 146 25.61 10.19 31.07
CA VAL A 146 24.99 9.34 30.06
C VAL A 146 23.47 9.36 30.26
N GLY A 147 22.73 9.79 29.24
CA GLY A 147 21.26 9.74 29.26
C GLY A 147 20.72 8.87 28.13
N CYS A 148 19.59 8.20 28.34
CA CYS A 148 18.89 7.50 27.25
C CYS A 148 17.69 8.31 26.76
N CYS A 149 17.25 8.11 25.53
CA CYS A 149 16.01 8.68 25.02
C CYS A 149 14.80 7.77 25.20
N THR A 150 15.03 6.54 25.63
CA THR A 150 13.95 5.57 25.84
C THR A 150 13.26 5.82 27.17
N ILE A 151 11.93 5.87 27.12
CA ILE A 151 11.05 5.94 28.29
C ILE A 151 10.32 4.60 28.39
N LYS A 152 10.39 3.98 29.56
CA LYS A 152 9.53 2.85 29.93
C LYS A 152 8.19 3.42 30.41
N VAL A 153 7.12 2.94 29.80
CA VAL A 153 5.75 3.24 30.24
C VAL A 153 5.21 2.00 30.96
N THR A 154 4.73 2.18 32.17
CA THR A 154 4.09 1.13 32.95
C THR A 154 2.62 1.43 33.05
N GLU A 155 1.79 0.52 32.56
CA GLU A 155 0.34 0.57 32.61
C GLU A 155 -0.23 -0.85 32.55
N ASN A 156 -1.15 -1.15 33.44
CA ASN A 156 -1.69 -2.50 33.57
C ASN A 156 -2.54 -2.89 32.36
N ALA A 157 -2.23 -4.05 31.76
CA ALA A 157 -2.97 -4.65 30.66
C ALA A 157 -3.19 -3.70 29.47
N HIS A 158 -2.16 -2.95 29.10
CA HIS A 158 -2.22 -1.94 28.01
C HIS A 158 -2.59 -2.52 26.66
N GLY A 159 -2.33 -3.83 26.39
CA GLY A 159 -2.66 -4.52 25.15
C GLY A 159 -2.03 -3.94 23.89
N ALA A 160 -1.02 -3.08 24.02
CA ALA A 160 -0.27 -2.55 22.88
C ALA A 160 0.67 -3.61 22.30
N LEU A 161 0.89 -3.52 20.99
CA LEU A 161 1.86 -4.30 20.23
C LEU A 161 3.01 -3.39 19.77
N ASP A 162 4.09 -4.00 19.31
CA ASP A 162 5.18 -3.24 18.67
C ASP A 162 4.63 -2.46 17.47
N ASN A 163 5.07 -1.21 17.36
CA ASN A 163 4.63 -0.22 16.37
C ASN A 163 3.23 0.39 16.57
N ASP A 164 2.48 0.03 17.60
CA ASP A 164 1.22 0.68 17.95
C ASP A 164 1.42 2.15 18.32
N PHE A 165 0.34 2.93 18.26
CA PHE A 165 0.35 4.34 18.58
C PHE A 165 -0.40 4.62 19.88
N VAL A 166 0.21 5.45 20.73
CA VAL A 166 -0.37 5.94 21.97
C VAL A 166 -0.20 7.46 22.08
N THR A 167 -1.25 8.14 22.47
CA THR A 167 -1.21 9.59 22.74
C THR A 167 -1.32 9.82 24.24
N PHE A 168 -0.37 10.56 24.82
CA PHE A 168 -0.44 10.98 26.21
C PHE A 168 -0.94 12.40 26.33
N THR A 169 -1.78 12.63 27.35
CA THR A 169 -2.24 13.94 27.77
C THR A 169 -2.11 14.07 29.30
N ASP A 170 -2.06 15.29 29.77
CA ASP A 170 -2.01 15.65 31.21
C ASP A 170 -0.82 15.06 31.99
N ALA A 171 0.22 14.59 31.28
CA ALA A 171 1.45 14.15 31.90
C ALA A 171 2.25 15.37 32.43
N ALA A 172 2.75 15.26 33.66
CA ALA A 172 3.67 16.21 34.25
C ALA A 172 5.12 15.92 33.79
N THR A 173 6.01 16.89 33.99
CA THR A 173 7.45 16.72 33.70
C THR A 173 8.06 15.62 34.56
N LEU A 174 9.10 14.95 34.07
CA LEU A 174 9.92 14.03 34.87
C LEU A 174 10.92 14.74 35.78
N GLY A 175 11.02 16.08 35.66
CA GLY A 175 11.82 16.92 36.55
C GLY A 175 13.10 17.48 35.92
N GLY A 176 13.49 16.98 34.78
CA GLY A 176 14.70 17.39 34.03
C GLY A 176 14.38 17.92 32.63
N VAL A 177 15.03 17.33 31.63
CA VAL A 177 14.87 17.71 30.23
C VAL A 177 13.64 17.05 29.56
N ILE A 178 13.13 15.98 30.14
CA ILE A 178 11.87 15.36 29.69
C ILE A 178 10.70 16.12 30.34
N THR A 179 10.27 17.15 29.63
CA THR A 179 9.20 18.06 30.09
C THR A 179 7.81 17.51 29.81
N ALA A 180 6.78 18.12 30.38
CA ALA A 180 5.39 17.81 30.05
C ALA A 180 5.09 17.96 28.57
N ALA A 181 5.69 18.92 27.86
CA ALA A 181 5.53 19.10 26.43
C ALA A 181 6.16 17.94 25.62
N VAL A 182 7.26 17.36 26.10
CA VAL A 182 7.85 16.17 25.51
C VAL A 182 6.95 14.96 25.69
N LEU A 183 6.30 14.80 26.85
CA LEU A 183 5.45 13.64 27.14
C LEU A 183 4.08 13.72 26.47
N ASN A 184 3.43 14.90 26.47
CA ASN A 184 2.05 15.08 25.99
C ASN A 184 1.99 15.19 24.45
N GLN A 185 2.24 14.06 23.78
CA GLN A 185 2.15 13.92 22.33
C GLN A 185 1.88 12.46 21.95
N GLU A 186 1.71 12.22 20.66
CA GLU A 186 1.60 10.86 20.14
C GLU A 186 2.98 10.20 20.02
N TYR A 187 3.05 8.96 20.47
CA TYR A 187 4.23 8.10 20.36
C TYR A 187 3.93 6.80 19.66
N GLN A 188 4.92 6.28 18.94
CA GLN A 188 4.92 4.90 18.48
C GLN A 188 5.62 4.03 19.53
N VAL A 189 5.02 2.90 19.86
CA VAL A 189 5.59 1.88 20.75
C VAL A 189 6.77 1.25 20.04
N THR A 190 7.95 1.26 20.66
CA THR A 190 9.19 0.76 20.07
C THR A 190 9.53 -0.66 20.51
N ALA A 191 9.04 -1.10 21.66
CA ALA A 191 9.19 -2.46 22.14
C ALA A 191 8.19 -2.78 23.26
N ILE A 192 7.67 -3.99 23.26
CA ILE A 192 6.89 -4.54 24.37
C ILE A 192 7.84 -5.28 25.31
N VAL A 193 7.83 -4.89 26.59
CA VAL A 193 8.64 -5.51 27.65
C VAL A 193 7.84 -6.60 28.39
N SER A 194 6.56 -6.33 28.64
CA SER A 194 5.61 -7.25 29.26
C SER A 194 4.18 -6.76 29.01
N ASP A 195 3.18 -7.52 29.43
CA ASP A 195 1.76 -7.12 29.33
C ASP A 195 1.44 -5.78 30.02
N ASN A 196 2.32 -5.32 30.90
CA ASN A 196 2.15 -4.10 31.68
C ASN A 196 3.24 -3.04 31.43
N VAL A 197 4.21 -3.31 30.55
CA VAL A 197 5.34 -2.39 30.31
C VAL A 197 5.73 -2.37 28.84
N TYR A 198 5.81 -1.19 28.27
CA TYR A 198 6.34 -0.97 26.92
C TYR A 198 7.31 0.21 26.89
N GLN A 199 7.90 0.47 25.73
CA GLN A 199 8.91 1.50 25.52
C GLN A 199 8.50 2.46 24.40
N ILE A 200 8.86 3.74 24.60
CA ILE A 200 8.76 4.81 23.61
C ILE A 200 10.09 5.57 23.57
N GLU A 201 10.35 6.32 22.51
CA GLU A 201 11.52 7.20 22.43
C GLU A 201 11.13 8.66 22.60
N ALA A 202 11.65 9.31 23.65
CA ALA A 202 11.43 10.73 23.89
C ALA A 202 11.99 11.59 22.74
N ARG A 203 11.17 12.49 22.24
CA ARG A 203 11.51 13.39 21.13
C ARG A 203 10.85 14.76 21.30
N THR A 204 11.45 15.79 20.73
CA THR A 204 10.78 17.10 20.65
C THR A 204 9.61 17.01 19.68
N ILE A 205 8.56 17.76 19.97
CA ILE A 205 7.43 17.92 19.05
C ILE A 205 7.97 18.61 17.78
N SER A 206 8.03 17.88 16.68
CA SER A 206 8.04 18.53 15.38
C SER A 206 6.59 18.84 15.05
N SER A 207 6.24 20.11 14.95
CA SER A 207 4.94 20.71 14.69
C SER A 207 3.79 19.69 14.47
N ILE A 208 2.86 19.65 15.43
CA ILE A 208 1.59 18.93 15.33
C ILE A 208 0.94 19.31 14.00
N GLY A 209 0.68 18.32 13.14
CA GLY A 209 0.07 18.53 11.81
C GLY A 209 0.97 18.21 10.61
N SER A 210 2.28 18.03 10.80
CA SER A 210 3.14 17.48 9.77
C SER A 210 3.35 16.01 10.03
N ILE A 211 2.78 15.18 9.20
CA ILE A 211 3.10 13.75 9.16
C ILE A 211 4.53 13.67 8.65
N THR A 212 5.47 13.56 9.57
CA THR A 212 6.87 13.44 9.24
C THR A 212 7.12 12.03 8.73
N THR A 213 7.36 11.91 7.44
CA THR A 213 7.94 10.69 6.88
C THR A 213 9.29 10.44 7.53
N THR A 214 9.62 9.18 7.68
CA THR A 214 10.93 8.71 8.15
C THR A 214 12.12 9.14 7.27
N SER A 215 11.88 9.76 6.12
CA SER A 215 12.93 10.27 5.25
C SER A 215 12.93 11.79 5.21
N GLY A 216 13.69 12.41 6.12
CA GLY A 216 14.05 13.82 5.99
C GLY A 216 14.06 14.68 7.26
N LEU A 217 13.34 14.31 8.29
CA LEU A 217 13.44 14.98 9.59
C LEU A 217 13.91 13.94 10.61
N ASN A 218 15.20 13.96 10.92
CA ASN A 218 15.70 13.28 12.11
C ASN A 218 14.90 13.80 13.30
N PRO A 219 14.07 12.96 13.97
CA PRO A 219 13.41 13.39 15.19
C PRO A 219 14.51 13.81 16.16
N THR A 220 14.41 15.02 16.72
CA THR A 220 15.36 15.45 17.74
C THR A 220 15.05 14.68 19.00
N PHE A 221 15.80 13.64 19.28
CA PHE A 221 15.65 12.85 20.48
C PHE A 221 15.98 13.69 21.72
N VAL A 222 15.19 13.49 22.77
CA VAL A 222 15.44 14.08 24.08
C VAL A 222 16.06 13.00 24.96
N PHE A 223 17.31 13.23 25.36
CA PHE A 223 18.04 12.29 26.22
C PHE A 223 17.92 12.74 27.68
N SER A 224 17.53 11.81 28.54
CA SER A 224 17.33 12.04 29.97
C SER A 224 18.59 12.52 30.69
N ASN A 225 18.40 13.14 31.81
CA ASN A 225 19.45 13.48 32.76
C ASN A 225 19.08 13.02 34.18
N ALA A 226 20.00 13.16 35.12
CA ALA A 226 19.80 12.74 36.52
C ALA A 226 18.60 13.37 37.23
N SER A 227 18.06 14.48 36.71
CA SER A 227 16.89 15.15 37.27
C SER A 227 15.57 14.53 36.75
N ASP A 228 15.59 13.72 35.69
CA ASP A 228 14.41 13.06 35.13
C ASP A 228 14.03 11.84 35.96
N SER A 229 13.71 11.99 37.21
CA SER A 229 13.36 10.94 38.16
C SER A 229 11.86 10.86 38.48
N GLY A 230 11.05 11.75 37.90
CA GLY A 230 9.60 11.79 38.08
C GLY A 230 8.89 10.69 37.30
N THR A 231 7.60 10.49 37.61
CA THR A 231 6.76 9.43 36.99
C THR A 231 5.69 9.97 36.05
N GLY A 232 5.70 11.27 35.73
CA GLY A 232 4.67 11.92 34.89
C GLY A 232 3.43 12.39 35.63
N GLY A 233 3.40 12.24 36.96
CA GLY A 233 2.27 12.69 37.79
C GLY A 233 1.13 11.66 37.87
N THR A 234 -0.01 12.10 38.44
CA THR A 234 -1.19 11.24 38.69
C THR A 234 -2.38 11.59 37.81
N ALA A 235 -2.19 12.45 36.82
CA ALA A 235 -3.25 12.88 35.89
C ALA A 235 -3.04 12.36 34.47
N THR A 236 -1.91 11.68 34.18
CA THR A 236 -1.57 11.20 32.86
C THR A 236 -2.66 10.28 32.31
N VAL A 237 -3.14 10.59 31.12
CA VAL A 237 -4.07 9.74 30.36
C VAL A 237 -3.34 9.21 29.12
N ALA A 238 -3.42 7.92 28.89
CA ALA A 238 -2.91 7.25 27.71
C ALA A 238 -4.08 6.81 26.81
N ALA A 239 -4.11 7.29 25.58
CA ALA A 239 -5.11 6.93 24.58
C ALA A 239 -4.46 6.07 23.48
N TYR A 240 -4.83 4.81 23.41
CA TYR A 240 -4.30 3.84 22.46
C TYR A 240 -5.16 3.78 21.22
N GLN A 241 -4.56 3.93 20.06
CA GLN A 241 -5.21 3.62 18.79
C GLN A 241 -5.43 2.11 18.65
N ILE A 242 -6.27 1.72 17.71
CA ILE A 242 -6.39 0.30 17.34
C ILE A 242 -5.01 -0.23 16.96
N ASN A 243 -4.77 -1.50 17.25
CA ASN A 243 -3.48 -2.12 16.95
C ASN A 243 -3.14 -1.97 15.48
N THR A 244 -1.88 -1.69 15.18
CA THR A 244 -1.38 -1.63 13.80
C THR A 244 -1.48 -3.00 13.15
N GLY A 245 -1.73 -3.03 11.84
CA GLY A 245 -1.78 -4.27 11.09
C GLY A 245 -0.47 -4.59 10.38
N LEU A 246 -0.40 -5.79 9.80
CA LEU A 246 0.75 -6.17 9.00
C LEU A 246 0.76 -5.43 7.67
N ASP A 247 1.94 -4.98 7.26
CA ASP A 247 2.19 -4.50 5.89
C ASP A 247 2.49 -5.63 4.91
N THR A 248 3.02 -6.73 5.41
CA THR A 248 3.42 -7.88 4.59
C THR A 248 2.87 -9.15 5.20
N THR A 249 2.25 -10.00 4.41
CA THR A 249 1.75 -11.29 4.86
C THR A 249 2.91 -12.15 5.36
N ILE A 250 2.82 -12.58 6.62
CA ILE A 250 3.81 -13.46 7.24
C ILE A 250 3.33 -14.90 7.05
N VAL A 251 4.11 -15.68 6.33
CA VAL A 251 3.86 -17.12 6.19
C VAL A 251 4.07 -17.77 7.55
N GLY A 252 3.11 -18.60 8.00
CA GLY A 252 3.12 -19.25 9.31
C GLY A 252 4.39 -20.03 9.66
N ASN A 253 4.46 -20.61 10.86
CA ASN A 253 5.62 -21.37 11.33
C ASN A 253 5.66 -22.77 10.72
N GLY A 254 6.84 -23.23 10.33
CA GLY A 254 7.09 -24.60 9.86
C GLY A 254 8.14 -24.67 8.76
N TRP A 255 8.36 -25.90 8.27
CA TRP A 255 9.22 -26.12 7.11
C TRP A 255 8.62 -25.40 5.89
N ASN A 256 9.43 -24.60 5.23
CA ASN A 256 9.02 -23.74 4.10
C ASN A 256 8.19 -22.49 4.47
N ALA A 257 8.13 -22.10 5.73
CA ALA A 257 7.41 -20.92 6.20
C ALA A 257 8.25 -19.63 6.12
N GLY A 258 8.78 -19.30 4.96
CA GLY A 258 9.59 -18.10 4.71
C GLY A 258 11.09 -18.33 4.71
N THR A 259 11.89 -17.25 4.67
CA THR A 259 13.35 -17.29 4.57
C THR A 259 14.01 -17.98 5.77
N PHE A 260 15.06 -18.74 5.49
CA PHE A 260 15.94 -19.32 6.51
C PHE A 260 16.57 -18.18 7.34
N GLY A 261 16.45 -18.25 8.68
CA GLY A 261 17.07 -17.24 9.54
C GLY A 261 16.10 -16.20 10.11
N ARG A 262 14.82 -16.47 10.20
CA ARG A 262 13.89 -15.70 11.04
C ARG A 262 14.30 -15.82 12.50
N GLY A 263 14.87 -14.76 13.03
CA GLY A 263 15.42 -14.74 14.39
C GLY A 263 16.87 -15.20 14.48
N THR A 264 17.48 -14.94 15.64
CA THR A 264 18.84 -15.38 15.93
C THR A 264 18.86 -16.86 16.33
N TRP A 265 19.99 -17.53 16.16
CA TRP A 265 20.16 -18.90 16.65
C TRP A 265 19.76 -18.99 18.12
N ASN A 266 18.91 -19.97 18.45
CA ASN A 266 18.37 -20.21 19.79
C ASN A 266 17.36 -19.17 20.32
N SER A 267 16.80 -18.31 19.46
CA SER A 267 15.62 -17.50 19.79
C SER A 267 14.39 -18.11 19.15
N ALA A 268 13.28 -18.13 19.88
CA ALA A 268 11.99 -18.45 19.28
C ALA A 268 11.68 -17.40 18.20
N THR A 269 11.10 -17.83 17.10
CA THR A 269 10.49 -16.90 16.14
C THR A 269 9.43 -16.11 16.89
N ASP A 270 9.42 -14.80 16.75
CA ASP A 270 8.36 -13.98 17.32
C ASP A 270 7.02 -14.41 16.73
N LEU A 271 6.18 -15.00 17.57
CA LEU A 271 4.86 -15.51 17.20
C LEU A 271 3.77 -14.44 17.34
N SER A 272 4.10 -13.26 17.84
CA SER A 272 3.13 -12.19 18.07
C SER A 272 2.42 -11.74 16.79
N ALA A 273 3.09 -11.90 15.63
CA ALA A 273 2.52 -11.62 14.32
C ALA A 273 1.86 -12.84 13.65
N VAL A 274 1.94 -14.04 14.25
CA VAL A 274 1.30 -15.25 13.69
C VAL A 274 -0.20 -15.20 13.98
N GLY A 275 -0.99 -15.18 12.92
CA GLY A 275 -2.45 -15.02 13.01
C GLY A 275 -2.93 -13.58 12.78
N GLN A 276 -2.03 -12.60 12.65
CA GLN A 276 -2.41 -11.28 12.17
C GLN A 276 -2.57 -11.32 10.64
N THR A 277 -3.65 -10.71 10.16
CA THR A 277 -3.90 -10.57 8.72
C THR A 277 -3.22 -9.31 8.18
N LEU A 278 -2.98 -9.29 6.87
CA LEU A 278 -2.59 -8.06 6.16
C LEU A 278 -3.65 -6.99 6.43
N ARG A 279 -3.21 -5.78 6.85
CA ARG A 279 -4.14 -4.68 7.10
C ARG A 279 -4.70 -4.16 5.77
N ILE A 280 -5.97 -4.44 5.55
CA ILE A 280 -6.77 -3.92 4.45
C ILE A 280 -7.99 -3.26 5.07
N TRP A 281 -8.36 -2.08 4.56
CA TRP A 281 -9.56 -1.39 4.98
C TRP A 281 -10.65 -1.59 3.92
N SER A 282 -11.86 -1.82 4.40
CA SER A 282 -13.07 -1.56 3.62
C SER A 282 -13.75 -0.31 4.16
N HIS A 283 -14.38 0.45 3.28
CA HIS A 283 -14.99 1.71 3.62
C HIS A 283 -16.13 2.03 2.65
N ASP A 284 -17.11 2.75 3.16
CA ASP A 284 -18.23 3.23 2.35
C ASP A 284 -18.95 4.38 3.04
N ASN A 285 -19.73 5.15 2.29
CA ASN A 285 -20.46 6.29 2.82
C ASN A 285 -21.88 5.94 3.24
N PHE A 286 -22.27 6.39 4.42
CA PHE A 286 -23.66 6.46 4.84
C PHE A 286 -24.12 7.92 4.84
N GLY A 287 -24.55 8.40 3.66
CA GLY A 287 -24.77 9.82 3.43
C GLY A 287 -23.46 10.59 3.30
N GLU A 288 -23.21 11.58 4.17
CA GLU A 288 -21.93 12.32 4.23
C GLU A 288 -20.92 11.67 5.16
N ASP A 289 -21.38 10.78 6.03
CA ASP A 289 -20.60 10.12 7.04
C ASP A 289 -19.86 8.91 6.46
N LEU A 290 -18.81 8.49 7.12
CA LEU A 290 -17.96 7.40 6.66
C LEU A 290 -18.03 6.21 7.60
N LEU A 291 -18.24 5.03 7.04
CA LEU A 291 -18.01 3.75 7.69
C LEU A 291 -16.67 3.17 7.26
N ILE A 292 -15.89 2.71 8.20
CA ILE A 292 -14.61 2.03 7.95
C ILE A 292 -14.54 0.74 8.75
N ASN A 293 -13.89 -0.26 8.18
CA ASN A 293 -13.65 -1.54 8.84
C ASN A 293 -12.20 -1.96 8.58
N ASP A 294 -11.49 -2.29 9.62
CA ASP A 294 -10.21 -2.97 9.54
C ASP A 294 -10.46 -4.49 9.44
N ARG A 295 -10.18 -5.06 8.29
CA ARG A 295 -10.45 -6.47 7.96
C ARG A 295 -10.25 -7.40 9.17
N ASP A 296 -11.26 -8.23 9.48
CA ASP A 296 -11.37 -9.09 10.66
C ASP A 296 -11.48 -8.31 11.99
N GLY A 297 -11.65 -7.01 11.92
CA GLY A 297 -11.81 -6.10 13.06
C GLY A 297 -13.19 -5.47 13.13
N ASN A 298 -13.28 -4.38 13.88
CA ASN A 298 -14.53 -3.70 14.18
C ASN A 298 -15.01 -2.84 13.01
N ILE A 299 -16.28 -2.42 13.06
CA ILE A 299 -16.83 -1.41 12.18
C ILE A 299 -16.81 -0.08 12.95
N TYR A 300 -16.25 0.95 12.32
CA TYR A 300 -16.15 2.28 12.90
C TYR A 300 -16.94 3.29 12.08
N TYR A 301 -17.44 4.27 12.76
CA TYR A 301 -18.25 5.35 12.20
C TYR A 301 -17.59 6.70 12.46
N TRP A 302 -17.37 7.46 11.41
CA TRP A 302 -16.94 8.84 11.46
C TRP A 302 -18.08 9.75 11.01
N ASN A 303 -18.43 10.71 11.84
CA ASN A 303 -19.51 11.68 11.57
C ASN A 303 -18.93 12.99 11.06
N LYS A 304 -19.30 13.39 9.87
CA LYS A 304 -18.85 14.62 9.21
C LYS A 304 -19.16 15.88 10.03
N THR A 305 -20.31 15.90 10.72
CA THR A 305 -20.71 17.05 11.54
C THR A 305 -19.76 17.33 12.70
N ASN A 306 -19.07 16.31 13.22
CA ASN A 306 -18.07 16.46 14.29
C ASN A 306 -16.73 17.02 13.76
N GLY A 307 -16.54 17.11 12.46
CA GLY A 307 -15.33 17.61 11.81
C GLY A 307 -14.17 16.61 11.78
N THR A 308 -13.13 16.96 11.02
CA THR A 308 -11.93 16.11 10.78
C THR A 308 -11.01 15.97 11.99
N GLY A 309 -11.18 16.80 13.02
CA GLY A 309 -10.42 16.70 14.29
C GLY A 309 -10.93 15.62 15.25
N VAL A 310 -12.06 14.93 14.92
CA VAL A 310 -12.65 13.90 15.76
C VAL A 310 -12.41 12.52 15.12
N ARG A 311 -11.93 11.58 15.93
CA ARG A 311 -11.66 10.21 15.50
C ARG A 311 -12.93 9.42 15.27
N ALA A 312 -12.87 8.43 14.39
CA ALA A 312 -13.94 7.45 14.20
C ALA A 312 -14.13 6.63 15.50
N VAL A 313 -15.38 6.25 15.77
CA VAL A 313 -15.76 5.47 16.95
C VAL A 313 -16.34 4.13 16.56
N PRO A 314 -16.23 3.08 17.40
CA PRO A 314 -16.88 1.81 17.10
C PRO A 314 -18.39 1.98 16.92
N LEU A 315 -18.96 1.43 15.87
CA LEU A 315 -20.40 1.53 15.57
C LEU A 315 -21.26 1.06 16.75
N SER A 316 -20.85 0.01 17.44
CA SER A 316 -21.52 -0.57 18.60
C SER A 316 -21.61 0.38 19.80
N THR A 317 -20.83 1.45 19.85
CA THR A 317 -20.86 2.44 20.93
C THR A 317 -21.92 3.52 20.73
N LEU A 318 -22.51 3.60 19.53
CA LEU A 318 -23.61 4.53 19.27
C LEU A 318 -24.86 4.10 20.04
N SER A 319 -25.62 5.09 20.49
CA SER A 319 -26.87 4.82 21.22
C SER A 319 -27.85 4.02 20.35
N GLY A 320 -28.25 2.85 20.83
CA GLY A 320 -29.12 1.92 20.13
C GLY A 320 -28.43 0.92 19.18
N ALA A 321 -27.11 0.97 19.05
CA ALA A 321 -26.33 0.11 18.15
C ALA A 321 -25.70 -1.12 18.84
N SER A 322 -26.12 -1.48 20.05
CA SER A 322 -25.52 -2.57 20.83
C SER A 322 -25.53 -3.94 20.16
N SER A 323 -26.44 -4.17 19.20
CA SER A 323 -26.52 -5.41 18.41
C SER A 323 -25.76 -5.31 17.09
N SER A 324 -25.04 -4.21 16.81
CA SER A 324 -24.23 -4.09 15.60
C SER A 324 -23.06 -5.07 15.61
N PRO A 325 -22.59 -5.52 14.46
CA PRO A 325 -21.40 -6.37 14.38
C PRO A 325 -20.20 -5.70 15.01
N THR A 326 -19.40 -6.48 15.73
CA THR A 326 -18.12 -6.05 16.34
C THR A 326 -16.91 -6.58 15.58
N LYS A 327 -17.14 -7.53 14.66
CA LYS A 327 -16.13 -8.09 13.76
C LYS A 327 -16.71 -8.27 12.37
N ALA A 328 -15.98 -7.87 11.36
CA ALA A 328 -16.33 -8.12 9.97
C ALA A 328 -15.07 -8.14 9.08
N LYS A 329 -15.14 -8.81 7.94
CA LYS A 329 -14.11 -8.76 6.90
C LYS A 329 -14.29 -7.55 6.00
N ILE A 330 -15.53 -7.21 5.68
CA ILE A 330 -15.87 -6.13 4.74
C ILE A 330 -17.15 -5.45 5.24
N VAL A 331 -17.19 -4.13 5.13
CA VAL A 331 -18.38 -3.30 5.26
C VAL A 331 -18.70 -2.64 3.92
N LEU A 332 -19.99 -2.55 3.60
CA LEU A 332 -20.52 -1.92 2.40
C LEU A 332 -21.88 -1.30 2.72
N VAL A 333 -22.20 -0.20 2.08
CA VAL A 333 -23.54 0.42 2.13
C VAL A 333 -24.21 0.22 0.78
N SER A 334 -25.35 -0.47 0.76
CA SER A 334 -26.11 -0.65 -0.48
C SER A 334 -26.64 0.68 -0.99
N ASP A 335 -26.20 1.12 -2.15
CA ASP A 335 -26.60 2.39 -2.76
C ASP A 335 -28.11 2.45 -3.05
N LYS A 336 -28.66 1.33 -3.47
CA LYS A 336 -30.07 1.22 -3.89
C LYS A 336 -31.02 1.24 -2.70
N ASP A 337 -30.67 0.51 -1.65
CA ASP A 337 -31.61 0.18 -0.57
C ASP A 337 -31.16 0.80 0.76
N ARG A 338 -29.98 1.41 0.80
CA ARG A 338 -29.38 2.09 1.96
C ARG A 338 -29.35 1.22 3.22
N HIS A 339 -28.99 -0.04 3.04
CA HIS A 339 -28.63 -0.94 4.12
C HIS A 339 -27.12 -0.96 4.30
N ILE A 340 -26.68 -0.97 5.55
CA ILE A 340 -25.29 -1.30 5.88
C ILE A 340 -25.20 -2.81 5.90
N VAL A 341 -24.30 -3.38 5.11
CA VAL A 341 -24.08 -4.82 4.99
C VAL A 341 -22.66 -5.14 5.40
N THR A 342 -22.51 -6.17 6.22
CA THR A 342 -21.21 -6.67 6.68
C THR A 342 -21.03 -8.12 6.26
N PHE A 343 -19.83 -8.46 5.80
CA PHE A 343 -19.50 -9.77 5.28
C PHE A 343 -18.42 -10.43 6.14
N GLY A 344 -18.55 -11.75 6.38
CA GLY A 344 -17.68 -12.47 7.30
C GLY A 344 -17.76 -11.91 8.71
N SER A 345 -18.97 -11.83 9.25
CA SER A 345 -19.29 -11.08 10.46
C SER A 345 -19.46 -12.01 11.68
N ASP A 346 -19.43 -11.43 12.89
CA ASP A 346 -19.91 -12.08 14.09
C ASP A 346 -21.44 -12.14 14.09
N SER A 347 -22.03 -13.11 14.82
CA SER A 347 -23.48 -13.22 14.93
C SER A 347 -24.04 -12.27 16.02
N GLU A 348 -25.35 -12.02 16.01
CA GLU A 348 -25.98 -11.21 17.06
C GLU A 348 -25.81 -11.79 18.47
N PHE A 349 -25.65 -13.12 18.56
CA PHE A 349 -25.66 -13.85 19.84
C PHE A 349 -24.28 -14.39 20.25
N ASN A 350 -23.29 -14.25 19.38
CA ASN A 350 -21.93 -14.73 19.62
C ASN A 350 -20.92 -13.75 19.02
N THR A 351 -19.90 -13.39 19.79
CA THR A 351 -18.80 -12.51 19.35
C THR A 351 -17.74 -13.23 18.50
N ASP A 352 -17.89 -14.54 18.28
CA ASP A 352 -17.02 -15.27 17.38
C ASP A 352 -17.41 -14.98 15.93
N GLN A 353 -16.41 -14.63 15.13
CA GLN A 353 -16.59 -14.34 13.72
C GLN A 353 -16.89 -15.60 12.92
N ASP A 354 -17.97 -15.61 12.13
CA ASP A 354 -18.24 -16.62 11.11
C ASP A 354 -17.82 -16.07 9.73
N PRO A 355 -16.77 -16.61 9.10
CA PRO A 355 -16.26 -16.11 7.83
C PRO A 355 -17.25 -16.14 6.66
N LEU A 356 -18.37 -16.86 6.80
CA LEU A 356 -19.41 -17.00 5.76
C LEU A 356 -20.71 -16.29 6.11
N LEU A 357 -20.80 -15.62 7.28
CA LEU A 357 -21.99 -14.91 7.71
C LEU A 357 -22.03 -13.50 7.11
N ILE A 358 -23.20 -13.12 6.62
CA ILE A 358 -23.52 -11.78 6.15
C ILE A 358 -24.56 -11.21 7.10
N ARG A 359 -24.32 -10.02 7.67
CA ARG A 359 -25.31 -9.30 8.45
C ARG A 359 -25.65 -7.97 7.82
N PHE A 360 -26.88 -7.57 7.94
CA PHE A 360 -27.33 -6.27 7.44
C PHE A 360 -28.20 -5.56 8.48
N GLY A 361 -27.94 -4.27 8.63
CA GLY A 361 -28.75 -3.39 9.48
C GLY A 361 -30.10 -3.11 8.87
N SER A 362 -31.00 -2.49 9.61
CA SER A 362 -32.27 -2.02 9.07
C SER A 362 -32.06 -0.87 8.07
N GLN A 363 -32.95 -0.79 7.08
CA GLN A 363 -32.91 0.24 6.04
C GLN A 363 -32.76 1.65 6.64
N GLU A 364 -31.88 2.45 6.08
CA GLU A 364 -31.59 3.84 6.49
C GLU A 364 -31.24 4.00 7.99
N SER A 365 -30.74 2.97 8.64
CA SER A 365 -30.41 3.00 10.06
C SER A 365 -28.96 2.57 10.34
N LEU A 366 -28.23 3.40 11.06
CA LEU A 366 -26.90 3.07 11.59
C LEU A 366 -26.95 2.11 12.78
N THR A 367 -28.07 2.15 13.55
CA THR A 367 -28.10 1.58 14.91
C THR A 367 -28.98 0.36 15.06
N ASN A 368 -29.94 0.15 14.15
CA ASN A 368 -30.92 -0.93 14.28
C ASN A 368 -30.43 -2.21 13.58
N TRP A 369 -29.80 -3.10 14.35
CA TRP A 369 -29.21 -4.35 13.86
C TRP A 369 -29.86 -5.62 14.40
N ALA A 370 -30.69 -5.50 15.45
CA ALA A 370 -31.44 -6.63 15.99
C ALA A 370 -32.59 -6.99 15.05
N ALA A 371 -32.60 -8.20 14.52
CA ALA A 371 -33.65 -8.67 13.63
C ALA A 371 -35.00 -8.75 14.34
N SER A 372 -36.07 -8.16 13.73
CA SER A 372 -37.41 -8.18 14.29
C SER A 372 -38.45 -8.19 13.18
N ALA A 373 -39.70 -8.54 13.54
CA ALA A 373 -40.83 -8.56 12.59
C ALA A 373 -41.18 -7.16 12.04
N THR A 374 -40.65 -6.08 12.61
CA THR A 374 -41.01 -4.70 12.28
C THR A 374 -39.87 -3.93 11.61
N ASN A 375 -38.70 -4.53 11.41
CA ASN A 375 -37.55 -3.94 10.75
C ASN A 375 -37.03 -4.82 9.60
N THR A 376 -36.03 -4.34 8.89
CA THR A 376 -35.44 -5.04 7.76
C THR A 376 -34.02 -5.58 8.10
N ALA A 377 -33.61 -5.50 9.37
CA ALA A 377 -32.35 -6.09 9.81
C ALA A 377 -32.42 -7.62 9.77
N GLY A 378 -31.28 -8.27 9.52
CA GLY A 378 -31.20 -9.70 9.46
C GLY A 378 -29.81 -10.22 9.13
N ASP A 379 -29.76 -11.52 8.89
CA ASP A 379 -28.53 -12.20 8.50
C ASP A 379 -28.79 -13.28 7.44
N LEU A 380 -27.73 -13.60 6.71
CA LEU A 380 -27.66 -14.69 5.73
C LEU A 380 -26.32 -15.40 5.87
N ARG A 381 -26.34 -16.72 5.72
CA ARG A 381 -25.10 -17.50 5.73
C ARG A 381 -24.89 -18.20 4.39
N ILE A 382 -23.70 -18.03 3.79
CA ILE A 382 -23.30 -18.75 2.58
C ILE A 382 -22.97 -20.19 2.94
N GLY A 383 -23.44 -21.14 2.14
CA GLY A 383 -23.22 -22.57 2.36
C GLY A 383 -22.04 -23.16 1.57
N SER A 384 -21.30 -22.34 0.81
CA SER A 384 -20.20 -22.78 -0.07
C SER A 384 -18.95 -21.96 0.19
N GLY A 385 -17.80 -22.65 0.28
CA GLY A 385 -16.50 -22.06 0.59
C GLY A 385 -16.16 -22.08 2.07
N SER A 386 -14.97 -21.54 2.40
CA SER A 386 -14.47 -21.45 3.77
C SER A 386 -14.57 -20.02 4.32
N GLU A 387 -14.48 -19.04 3.44
CA GLU A 387 -14.54 -17.61 3.81
C GLU A 387 -15.02 -16.73 2.66
N ILE A 388 -15.60 -15.60 3.02
CA ILE A 388 -15.85 -14.49 2.08
C ILE A 388 -14.55 -13.72 1.91
N VAL A 389 -14.12 -13.58 0.65
CA VAL A 389 -12.86 -12.90 0.28
C VAL A 389 -13.13 -11.45 -0.14
N ALA A 390 -14.14 -11.22 -0.99
CA ALA A 390 -14.48 -9.91 -1.52
C ALA A 390 -15.99 -9.75 -1.70
N ALA A 391 -16.47 -8.51 -1.64
CA ALA A 391 -17.84 -8.13 -1.99
C ALA A 391 -17.81 -6.86 -2.85
N ILE A 392 -18.55 -6.85 -3.96
CA ILE A 392 -18.58 -5.76 -4.93
C ILE A 392 -20.02 -5.42 -5.27
N GLU A 393 -20.39 -4.16 -5.11
CA GLU A 393 -21.71 -3.69 -5.50
C GLU A 393 -21.79 -3.43 -7.01
N THR A 394 -22.92 -3.84 -7.59
CA THR A 394 -23.35 -3.49 -8.94
C THR A 394 -24.73 -2.80 -8.85
N LYS A 395 -25.22 -2.23 -9.93
CA LYS A 395 -26.52 -1.52 -9.92
C LYS A 395 -27.72 -2.34 -9.45
N GLN A 396 -27.66 -3.67 -9.54
CA GLN A 396 -28.79 -4.53 -9.24
C GLN A 396 -28.56 -5.49 -8.09
N GLN A 397 -27.31 -5.79 -7.76
CA GLN A 397 -26.95 -6.82 -6.82
C GLN A 397 -25.54 -6.61 -6.27
N ILE A 398 -25.27 -7.25 -5.15
CA ILE A 398 -23.92 -7.32 -4.59
C ILE A 398 -23.34 -8.69 -4.95
N LEU A 399 -22.20 -8.70 -5.63
CA LEU A 399 -21.45 -9.91 -5.91
C LEU A 399 -20.57 -10.25 -4.71
N VAL A 400 -20.73 -11.45 -4.18
CA VAL A 400 -19.99 -11.94 -3.01
C VAL A 400 -19.11 -13.10 -3.44
N PHE A 401 -17.81 -12.91 -3.34
CA PHE A 401 -16.80 -13.90 -3.67
C PHE A 401 -16.39 -14.66 -2.42
N THR A 402 -16.46 -15.97 -2.48
CA THR A 402 -15.78 -16.82 -1.51
C THR A 402 -14.45 -17.30 -2.07
N ASP A 403 -13.72 -18.07 -1.32
CA ASP A 403 -12.47 -18.70 -1.78
C ASP A 403 -12.68 -19.68 -2.97
N VAL A 404 -13.90 -20.17 -3.22
CA VAL A 404 -14.20 -21.18 -4.26
C VAL A 404 -15.41 -20.85 -5.14
N SER A 405 -16.23 -19.86 -4.81
CA SER A 405 -17.50 -19.62 -5.51
C SER A 405 -17.87 -18.15 -5.57
N LEU A 406 -18.74 -17.81 -6.53
CA LEU A 406 -19.35 -16.50 -6.69
C LEU A 406 -20.85 -16.57 -6.41
N HIS A 407 -21.34 -15.66 -5.59
CA HIS A 407 -22.73 -15.49 -5.24
C HIS A 407 -23.25 -14.11 -5.62
N ALA A 408 -24.52 -14.00 -5.90
CA ALA A 408 -25.24 -12.75 -6.11
C ALA A 408 -26.25 -12.55 -4.99
N MET A 409 -26.09 -11.47 -4.24
CA MET A 409 -27.02 -11.03 -3.20
C MET A 409 -27.91 -9.92 -3.75
N GLN A 410 -29.22 -10.07 -3.64
CA GLN A 410 -30.20 -9.13 -4.18
C GLN A 410 -31.20 -8.71 -3.12
N PHE A 411 -31.61 -7.46 -3.18
CA PHE A 411 -32.72 -6.97 -2.36
C PHE A 411 -34.04 -7.48 -2.89
N LEU A 412 -34.79 -8.23 -2.07
CA LEU A 412 -36.08 -8.82 -2.38
C LEU A 412 -37.26 -8.03 -1.79
N GLY A 413 -36.93 -7.18 -0.81
CA GLY A 413 -37.95 -6.50 -0.01
C GLY A 413 -38.56 -7.39 1.09
N PRO A 414 -39.38 -6.78 1.99
CA PRO A 414 -40.02 -7.51 3.07
C PRO A 414 -40.90 -8.66 2.56
N PRO A 415 -40.93 -9.82 3.23
CA PRO A 415 -40.36 -10.10 4.56
C PRO A 415 -38.91 -10.62 4.53
N PHE A 416 -38.31 -10.86 3.37
CA PHE A 416 -37.04 -11.55 3.26
C PHE A 416 -35.82 -10.60 3.22
N THR A 417 -36.01 -9.30 3.01
CA THR A 417 -35.05 -8.24 2.82
C THR A 417 -34.02 -8.55 1.72
N PHE A 418 -33.12 -9.49 1.92
CA PHE A 418 -32.15 -9.94 0.93
C PHE A 418 -32.26 -11.44 0.64
N GLY A 419 -31.93 -11.83 -0.57
CA GLY A 419 -31.72 -13.21 -0.99
C GLY A 419 -30.36 -13.38 -1.64
N ILE A 420 -29.76 -14.55 -1.49
CA ILE A 420 -28.48 -14.88 -2.07
C ILE A 420 -28.57 -16.14 -2.93
N ASN A 421 -28.01 -16.09 -4.13
CA ASN A 421 -27.98 -17.20 -5.06
C ASN A 421 -26.53 -17.44 -5.54
N MET A 422 -26.14 -18.71 -5.67
CA MET A 422 -24.87 -19.07 -6.28
C MET A 422 -24.93 -18.77 -7.79
N VAL A 423 -23.98 -18.01 -8.30
CA VAL A 423 -23.82 -17.68 -9.72
C VAL A 423 -22.90 -18.68 -10.39
N SER A 424 -21.81 -19.03 -9.74
CA SER A 424 -20.84 -19.99 -10.27
C SER A 424 -20.07 -20.65 -9.13
N ASP A 425 -19.74 -21.90 -9.30
CA ASP A 425 -18.81 -22.68 -8.49
C ASP A 425 -17.43 -22.76 -9.17
N ASN A 426 -16.43 -23.20 -8.45
CA ASN A 426 -15.04 -23.33 -8.94
C ASN A 426 -14.47 -22.02 -9.55
N ILE A 427 -14.89 -20.88 -9.02
CA ILE A 427 -14.39 -19.56 -9.39
C ILE A 427 -13.59 -19.02 -8.23
N THR A 428 -12.35 -18.61 -8.49
CA THR A 428 -11.46 -18.04 -7.51
C THR A 428 -11.27 -16.55 -7.73
N ILE A 429 -10.99 -15.83 -6.66
CA ILE A 429 -10.48 -14.46 -6.69
C ILE A 429 -9.09 -14.45 -6.03
N VAL A 430 -8.18 -13.63 -6.54
CA VAL A 430 -6.80 -13.60 -6.07
C VAL A 430 -6.67 -13.03 -4.65
N GLY A 431 -7.47 -12.00 -4.33
CA GLY A 431 -7.45 -11.32 -3.05
C GLY A 431 -8.61 -10.34 -2.90
N PRO A 432 -8.73 -9.68 -1.74
CA PRO A 432 -9.89 -8.84 -1.40
C PRO A 432 -10.13 -7.66 -2.35
N LEU A 433 -9.06 -7.09 -2.89
CA LEU A 433 -9.09 -5.94 -3.79
C LEU A 433 -8.89 -6.34 -5.27
N GLY A 434 -8.95 -7.64 -5.57
CA GLY A 434 -8.68 -8.17 -6.92
C GLY A 434 -9.79 -7.97 -7.95
N ALA A 435 -10.92 -7.37 -7.58
CA ALA A 435 -12.08 -7.15 -8.44
C ALA A 435 -12.50 -5.67 -8.46
N ILE A 436 -13.08 -5.24 -9.59
CA ILE A 436 -13.62 -3.89 -9.76
C ILE A 436 -14.86 -3.91 -10.67
N ASN A 437 -15.81 -3.04 -10.35
CA ASN A 437 -16.98 -2.77 -11.18
C ASN A 437 -16.71 -1.59 -12.11
N VAL A 438 -16.87 -1.79 -13.41
CA VAL A 438 -16.74 -0.76 -14.45
C VAL A 438 -17.93 -0.86 -15.39
N GLU A 439 -18.72 0.19 -15.50
CA GLU A 439 -19.90 0.25 -16.38
C GLU A 439 -20.86 -0.94 -16.19
N ASP A 440 -21.07 -1.35 -14.94
CA ASP A 440 -21.93 -2.47 -14.53
C ASP A 440 -21.42 -3.87 -14.98
N THR A 441 -20.14 -3.95 -15.35
CA THR A 441 -19.41 -5.19 -15.57
C THR A 441 -18.33 -5.32 -14.51
N VAL A 442 -18.34 -6.42 -13.77
CA VAL A 442 -17.29 -6.70 -12.77
C VAL A 442 -16.18 -7.49 -13.42
N PHE A 443 -14.97 -6.98 -13.30
CA PHE A 443 -13.73 -7.63 -13.76
C PHE A 443 -12.91 -8.05 -12.55
N TRP A 444 -12.31 -9.25 -12.59
CA TRP A 444 -11.43 -9.69 -11.50
C TRP A 444 -10.30 -10.59 -11.97
N MET A 445 -9.23 -10.58 -11.18
CA MET A 445 -8.11 -11.49 -11.30
C MET A 445 -8.37 -12.70 -10.39
N GLY A 446 -8.41 -13.88 -10.97
CA GLY A 446 -8.40 -15.15 -10.24
C GLY A 446 -6.97 -15.58 -9.89
N GLN A 447 -6.80 -16.82 -9.40
CA GLN A 447 -5.47 -17.33 -9.06
C GLN A 447 -4.62 -17.69 -10.30
N GLU A 448 -5.26 -18.00 -11.45
CA GLU A 448 -4.57 -18.39 -12.68
C GLU A 448 -5.17 -17.77 -13.95
N GLU A 449 -6.29 -17.07 -13.85
CA GLU A 449 -7.06 -16.56 -14.98
C GLU A 449 -7.70 -15.21 -14.65
N PHE A 450 -8.18 -14.53 -15.68
CA PHE A 450 -8.98 -13.31 -15.54
C PHE A 450 -10.43 -13.60 -15.93
N TYR A 451 -11.35 -12.92 -15.28
CA TYR A 451 -12.78 -13.13 -15.47
C TYR A 451 -13.55 -11.82 -15.55
N SER A 452 -14.74 -11.89 -16.13
CA SER A 452 -15.73 -10.81 -16.09
C SER A 452 -17.12 -11.34 -15.79
N TYR A 453 -17.98 -10.48 -15.25
CA TYR A 453 -19.38 -10.75 -14.99
C TYR A 453 -20.24 -9.58 -15.47
N SER A 454 -21.17 -9.87 -16.37
CA SER A 454 -22.22 -8.96 -16.86
C SER A 454 -23.55 -9.72 -16.98
N GLY A 455 -23.97 -10.37 -15.88
CA GLY A 455 -25.10 -11.29 -15.85
C GLY A 455 -24.71 -12.77 -15.92
N ALA A 456 -23.54 -13.09 -16.47
CA ALA A 456 -22.94 -14.41 -16.46
C ALA A 456 -21.42 -14.30 -16.31
N VAL A 457 -20.80 -15.30 -15.69
CA VAL A 457 -19.34 -15.37 -15.56
C VAL A 457 -18.73 -15.76 -16.91
N GLN A 458 -17.75 -15.00 -17.34
CA GLN A 458 -16.97 -15.27 -18.55
C GLN A 458 -15.48 -15.23 -18.24
N ARG A 459 -14.74 -16.19 -18.78
CA ARG A 459 -13.27 -16.13 -18.76
C ARG A 459 -12.79 -15.13 -19.80
N LEU A 460 -11.90 -14.23 -19.40
CA LEU A 460 -11.24 -13.30 -20.31
C LEU A 460 -9.99 -13.95 -20.92
N PRO A 461 -9.95 -14.19 -22.24
CA PRO A 461 -8.75 -14.69 -22.88
C PRO A 461 -7.60 -13.70 -22.72
N CYS A 462 -6.55 -14.08 -22.00
CA CYS A 462 -5.39 -13.24 -21.76
C CYS A 462 -4.16 -13.77 -22.50
N THR A 463 -3.68 -13.03 -23.49
CA THR A 463 -2.52 -13.42 -24.31
C THR A 463 -1.20 -13.38 -23.56
N ILE A 464 -1.16 -12.68 -22.42
CA ILE A 464 0.02 -12.51 -21.57
C ILE A 464 -0.15 -13.22 -20.21
N ARG A 465 -1.10 -14.15 -20.11
CA ARG A 465 -1.42 -14.90 -18.89
C ARG A 465 -0.17 -15.56 -18.27
N ASP A 466 0.57 -16.32 -19.07
CA ASP A 466 1.74 -17.04 -18.58
C ASP A 466 2.85 -16.10 -18.10
N TYR A 467 2.99 -14.94 -18.73
CA TYR A 467 3.92 -13.90 -18.27
C TYR A 467 3.55 -13.39 -16.88
N VAL A 468 2.26 -13.07 -16.65
CA VAL A 468 1.80 -12.54 -15.38
C VAL A 468 1.93 -13.57 -14.27
N PHE A 469 1.35 -14.76 -14.44
CA PHE A 469 1.28 -15.76 -13.37
C PHE A 469 2.58 -16.52 -13.13
N SER A 470 3.54 -16.53 -14.08
CA SER A 470 4.88 -17.09 -13.84
C SER A 470 5.79 -16.16 -13.01
N ASP A 471 5.52 -14.86 -13.00
CA ASP A 471 6.26 -13.85 -12.24
C ASP A 471 5.39 -13.27 -11.08
N PHE A 472 4.50 -14.06 -10.50
CA PHE A 472 3.58 -13.62 -9.46
C PHE A 472 3.98 -14.16 -8.07
N ASN A 473 4.03 -13.26 -7.06
CA ASN A 473 4.25 -13.65 -5.67
C ASN A 473 2.93 -14.04 -4.98
N PHE A 474 2.58 -15.31 -5.00
CA PHE A 474 1.36 -15.84 -4.37
C PHE A 474 1.30 -15.66 -2.85
N PHE A 475 2.43 -15.50 -2.16
CA PHE A 475 2.45 -15.24 -0.72
C PHE A 475 1.92 -13.84 -0.38
N GLN A 476 1.99 -12.91 -1.32
CA GLN A 476 1.51 -11.55 -1.18
C GLN A 476 0.25 -11.27 -2.04
N LYS A 477 -0.49 -12.31 -2.39
CA LYS A 477 -1.66 -12.24 -3.28
C LYS A 477 -2.73 -11.24 -2.82
N ASP A 478 -2.89 -11.06 -1.50
CA ASP A 478 -3.88 -10.15 -0.93
C ASP A 478 -3.56 -8.66 -1.16
N LYS A 479 -2.36 -8.35 -1.66
CA LYS A 479 -1.96 -7.01 -2.07
C LYS A 479 -2.40 -6.64 -3.48
N VAL A 480 -2.86 -7.60 -4.27
CA VAL A 480 -3.34 -7.35 -5.63
C VAL A 480 -4.50 -6.37 -5.59
N THR A 481 -4.39 -5.30 -6.35
CA THR A 481 -5.42 -4.25 -6.43
C THR A 481 -5.90 -4.10 -7.85
N ALA A 482 -7.21 -4.28 -8.05
CA ALA A 482 -7.90 -3.96 -9.29
C ALA A 482 -8.31 -2.48 -9.30
N SER A 483 -8.21 -1.84 -10.44
CA SER A 483 -8.50 -0.42 -10.62
C SER A 483 -9.01 -0.14 -12.01
N SER A 484 -9.65 1.00 -12.22
CA SER A 484 -10.09 1.46 -13.55
C SER A 484 -9.39 2.75 -13.95
N ASN A 485 -9.28 2.95 -15.26
CA ASN A 485 -9.01 4.22 -15.88
C ASN A 485 -10.04 4.40 -17.01
N THR A 486 -11.20 4.88 -16.62
CA THR A 486 -12.37 4.97 -17.50
C THR A 486 -12.17 5.92 -18.68
N ALA A 487 -11.25 6.91 -18.55
CA ALA A 487 -10.90 7.82 -19.65
C ALA A 487 -10.32 7.09 -20.87
N PHE A 488 -9.72 5.92 -20.65
CA PHE A 488 -9.05 5.14 -21.69
C PHE A 488 -9.68 3.75 -21.90
N GLY A 489 -10.75 3.42 -21.14
CA GLY A 489 -11.41 2.11 -21.22
C GLY A 489 -10.52 0.98 -20.69
N GLU A 490 -9.83 1.21 -19.61
CA GLU A 490 -8.81 0.33 -19.05
C GLU A 490 -9.22 -0.21 -17.67
N VAL A 491 -8.97 -1.50 -17.44
CA VAL A 491 -8.95 -2.13 -16.12
C VAL A 491 -7.51 -2.53 -15.82
N TRP A 492 -7.01 -2.08 -14.68
CA TRP A 492 -5.65 -2.31 -14.22
C TRP A 492 -5.64 -3.27 -13.04
N TRP A 493 -4.68 -4.19 -13.00
CA TRP A 493 -4.34 -4.95 -11.80
C TRP A 493 -2.88 -4.70 -11.48
N PHE A 494 -2.65 -4.13 -10.31
CA PHE A 494 -1.31 -4.01 -9.74
C PHE A 494 -1.04 -5.26 -8.91
N TYR A 495 0.14 -5.85 -9.08
CA TYR A 495 0.49 -7.10 -8.43
C TYR A 495 1.98 -7.17 -8.07
N PRO A 496 2.36 -7.95 -7.02
CA PRO A 496 3.75 -8.15 -6.67
C PRO A 496 4.40 -9.21 -7.58
N SER A 497 5.57 -8.90 -8.15
CA SER A 497 6.37 -9.89 -8.86
C SER A 497 6.97 -10.92 -7.91
N ALA A 498 7.46 -12.05 -8.43
CA ALA A 498 8.02 -13.15 -7.64
C ALA A 498 9.15 -12.72 -6.70
N GLY A 499 9.88 -11.66 -7.03
CA GLY A 499 10.97 -11.11 -6.23
C GLY A 499 10.58 -9.93 -5.33
N SER A 500 9.32 -9.50 -5.36
CA SER A 500 8.84 -8.34 -4.60
C SER A 500 7.86 -8.72 -3.51
N ALA A 501 7.93 -8.04 -2.38
CA ALA A 501 6.92 -8.10 -1.34
C ALA A 501 5.82 -7.03 -1.51
N GLU A 502 5.96 -6.10 -2.48
CA GLU A 502 5.00 -5.04 -2.77
C GLU A 502 4.65 -5.00 -4.26
N ASN A 503 3.51 -4.39 -4.61
CA ASN A 503 3.08 -4.24 -5.99
C ASN A 503 4.12 -3.44 -6.77
N ASP A 504 4.74 -4.05 -7.76
CA ASP A 504 5.78 -3.48 -8.63
C ASP A 504 5.49 -3.71 -10.12
N ARG A 505 4.45 -4.46 -10.43
CA ARG A 505 3.99 -4.79 -11.78
C ARG A 505 2.55 -4.36 -11.97
N TYR A 506 2.20 -4.14 -13.23
CA TYR A 506 0.81 -3.99 -13.62
C TYR A 506 0.49 -4.80 -14.87
N VAL A 507 -0.75 -5.22 -14.96
CA VAL A 507 -1.37 -5.77 -16.17
C VAL A 507 -2.66 -5.00 -16.44
N VAL A 508 -2.92 -4.70 -17.69
CA VAL A 508 -4.07 -3.91 -18.12
C VAL A 508 -4.87 -4.66 -19.16
N PHE A 509 -6.18 -4.65 -18.96
CA PHE A 509 -7.14 -5.04 -19.97
C PHE A 509 -7.88 -3.80 -20.48
N ASN A 510 -7.70 -3.48 -21.76
CA ASN A 510 -8.52 -2.47 -22.42
C ASN A 510 -9.82 -3.13 -22.88
N TYR A 511 -10.92 -2.87 -22.16
CA TYR A 511 -12.20 -3.52 -22.43
C TYR A 511 -12.92 -2.98 -23.67
N GLN A 512 -12.58 -1.79 -24.14
CA GLN A 512 -13.13 -1.23 -25.38
C GLN A 512 -12.48 -1.84 -26.63
N GLN A 513 -11.21 -2.18 -26.57
CA GLN A 513 -10.42 -2.69 -27.70
C GLN A 513 -10.10 -4.17 -27.60
N ASN A 514 -10.41 -4.80 -26.45
CA ASN A 514 -10.11 -6.20 -26.16
C ASN A 514 -8.60 -6.51 -26.32
N LEU A 515 -7.76 -5.67 -25.72
CA LEU A 515 -6.30 -5.77 -25.78
C LEU A 515 -5.71 -5.86 -24.38
N TRP A 516 -4.60 -6.60 -24.27
CA TRP A 516 -3.83 -6.75 -23.05
C TRP A 516 -2.45 -6.11 -23.20
N TYR A 517 -1.99 -5.43 -22.15
CA TYR A 517 -0.63 -4.92 -22.03
C TYR A 517 -0.18 -4.88 -20.57
N TYR A 518 1.12 -4.72 -20.36
CA TYR A 518 1.71 -4.84 -19.04
C TYR A 518 2.93 -3.93 -18.90
N GLY A 519 3.38 -3.76 -17.66
CA GLY A 519 4.59 -3.01 -17.37
C GLY A 519 4.95 -3.02 -15.89
N THR A 520 5.84 -2.11 -15.54
CA THR A 520 6.35 -1.92 -14.18
C THR A 520 5.86 -0.58 -13.65
N LEU A 521 5.21 -0.57 -12.49
CA LEU A 521 4.79 0.65 -11.80
C LEU A 521 4.45 0.30 -10.35
N ASP A 522 5.07 1.00 -9.43
CA ASP A 522 4.89 0.77 -8.00
C ASP A 522 3.69 1.57 -7.51
N ARG A 523 2.51 0.94 -7.52
CA ARG A 523 1.29 1.53 -6.94
C ARG A 523 0.61 0.51 -6.05
N THR A 524 0.32 0.94 -4.83
CA THR A 524 -0.29 0.10 -3.81
C THR A 524 -1.80 0.08 -3.91
N VAL A 525 -2.39 1.17 -4.34
CA VAL A 525 -3.82 1.34 -4.60
C VAL A 525 -4.05 2.47 -5.59
N TRP A 526 -5.14 2.40 -6.33
CA TRP A 526 -5.51 3.38 -7.36
C TRP A 526 -7.00 3.71 -7.27
N LEU A 527 -7.31 4.97 -7.37
CA LEU A 527 -8.65 5.52 -7.43
C LEU A 527 -8.85 6.20 -8.78
N ASP A 528 -9.87 5.78 -9.53
CA ASP A 528 -10.21 6.44 -10.80
C ASP A 528 -10.67 7.88 -10.57
N ARG A 529 -10.67 8.65 -11.62
CA ARG A 529 -11.27 9.98 -11.58
C ARG A 529 -12.76 9.85 -11.24
N GLY A 530 -13.21 10.55 -10.27
CA GLY A 530 -14.62 10.61 -9.89
C GLY A 530 -14.93 12.06 -9.60
N ILE A 531 -14.83 12.43 -8.34
CA ILE A 531 -14.85 13.84 -7.93
C ILE A 531 -13.56 14.57 -8.30
N ASN A 532 -12.47 13.84 -8.52
CA ASN A 532 -11.17 14.38 -8.89
C ASN A 532 -11.05 14.52 -10.42
N ALA A 533 -10.25 15.48 -10.87
CA ALA A 533 -10.02 15.70 -12.31
C ALA A 533 -9.23 14.54 -12.94
N ASP A 534 -8.27 14.00 -12.20
CA ASP A 534 -7.33 12.99 -12.62
C ASP A 534 -7.40 11.76 -11.69
N PRO A 535 -7.00 10.57 -12.15
CA PRO A 535 -6.86 9.41 -11.28
C PRO A 535 -5.80 9.65 -10.20
N ILE A 536 -6.04 9.13 -9.00
CA ILE A 536 -5.12 9.25 -7.87
C ILE A 536 -4.62 7.85 -7.47
N ALA A 537 -3.33 7.72 -7.26
CA ALA A 537 -2.75 6.47 -6.76
C ALA A 537 -1.80 6.72 -5.60
N ALA A 538 -1.74 5.75 -4.69
CA ALA A 538 -0.73 5.74 -3.63
C ALA A 538 0.50 4.96 -4.07
N ALA A 539 1.67 5.44 -3.66
CA ALA A 539 2.95 4.81 -3.92
C ALA A 539 3.63 4.34 -2.61
N PRO A 540 4.62 3.43 -2.69
CA PRO A 540 5.36 2.96 -1.52
C PRO A 540 6.18 4.04 -0.79
N ASP A 541 6.38 5.19 -1.41
CA ASP A 541 7.04 6.36 -0.80
C ASP A 541 6.11 7.20 0.10
N HIS A 542 4.91 6.68 0.37
CA HIS A 542 3.90 7.28 1.26
C HIS A 542 3.31 8.60 0.76
N HIS A 543 3.28 8.79 -0.57
CA HIS A 543 2.61 9.93 -1.21
C HIS A 543 1.46 9.48 -2.10
N LEU A 544 0.51 10.38 -2.30
CA LEU A 544 -0.48 10.28 -3.35
C LEU A 544 0.00 11.01 -4.61
N TYR A 545 -0.32 10.44 -5.76
CA TYR A 545 0.04 10.97 -7.08
C TYR A 545 -1.19 11.14 -7.95
N ASN A 546 -1.32 12.30 -8.60
CA ASN A 546 -2.20 12.46 -9.74
C ASN A 546 -1.56 11.79 -10.94
N HIS A 547 -2.29 10.93 -11.61
CA HIS A 547 -1.88 10.24 -12.84
C HIS A 547 -2.47 10.89 -14.08
N GLU A 548 -1.91 10.55 -15.24
CA GLU A 548 -2.27 11.10 -16.55
C GLU A 548 -2.00 12.62 -16.67
N VAL A 549 -1.03 13.12 -15.93
CA VAL A 549 -0.61 14.53 -15.91
C VAL A 549 0.77 14.69 -16.54
N GLY A 550 0.84 15.33 -17.72
CA GLY A 550 2.10 15.45 -18.46
C GLY A 550 2.66 14.11 -18.93
N PHE A 551 4.01 14.01 -19.04
CA PHE A 551 4.70 12.81 -19.53
C PHE A 551 5.90 12.41 -18.68
N ASP A 552 6.04 12.99 -17.50
CA ASP A 552 7.21 12.81 -16.63
C ASP A 552 6.85 12.22 -15.28
N ASP A 553 7.85 11.66 -14.63
CA ASP A 553 7.78 11.22 -13.25
C ASP A 553 8.04 12.43 -12.33
N GLY A 554 6.98 12.97 -11.76
CA GLY A 554 7.01 14.08 -10.81
C GLY A 554 7.18 13.64 -9.35
N SER A 555 7.74 12.47 -9.08
CA SER A 555 8.08 12.04 -7.71
C SER A 555 9.23 12.87 -7.11
N THR A 556 10.06 13.45 -7.98
CA THR A 556 11.17 14.35 -7.61
C THR A 556 10.99 15.75 -8.23
N ASP A 557 11.69 16.72 -7.67
CA ASP A 557 11.81 18.06 -8.25
C ASP A 557 13.30 18.37 -8.50
N PRO A 558 13.73 18.54 -9.75
CA PRO A 558 12.95 18.48 -10.99
C PRO A 558 12.44 17.06 -11.31
N ALA A 559 11.33 17.00 -12.06
CA ALA A 559 10.75 15.74 -12.54
C ALA A 559 11.73 14.97 -13.44
N THR A 560 11.65 13.65 -13.39
CA THR A 560 12.50 12.76 -14.19
C THR A 560 11.73 12.14 -15.36
N ALA A 561 12.45 11.64 -16.36
CA ALA A 561 11.84 11.04 -17.52
C ALA A 561 11.20 9.68 -17.20
N ILE A 562 10.01 9.43 -17.73
CA ILE A 562 9.42 8.09 -17.75
C ILE A 562 9.97 7.32 -18.96
N ALA A 563 10.72 6.27 -18.69
CA ALA A 563 11.22 5.36 -19.71
C ALA A 563 10.06 4.52 -20.28
N ALA A 564 9.58 4.86 -21.46
CA ALA A 564 8.52 4.13 -22.16
C ALA A 564 9.09 3.38 -23.36
N ARG A 565 8.65 2.11 -23.52
CA ARG A 565 9.12 1.27 -24.63
C ARG A 565 8.05 0.31 -25.14
N ILE A 566 8.09 0.09 -26.46
CA ILE A 566 7.34 -0.98 -27.12
C ILE A 566 8.27 -1.71 -28.11
N GLU A 567 8.13 -3.02 -28.17
CA GLU A 567 8.88 -3.86 -29.10
C GLU A 567 7.91 -4.80 -29.82
N SER A 568 8.04 -4.88 -31.16
CA SER A 568 7.24 -5.81 -31.94
C SER A 568 7.76 -7.25 -31.83
N SER A 569 6.90 -8.22 -32.07
CA SER A 569 7.34 -9.57 -32.44
C SER A 569 8.17 -9.52 -33.70
N GLN A 570 8.75 -10.66 -34.06
CA GLN A 570 9.49 -10.80 -35.31
C GLN A 570 8.53 -10.73 -36.51
N ILE A 571 8.92 -9.93 -37.49
CA ILE A 571 8.23 -9.74 -38.76
C ILE A 571 9.11 -10.38 -39.83
N ASP A 572 8.60 -11.39 -40.52
CA ASP A 572 9.20 -12.02 -41.70
C ASP A 572 8.28 -11.87 -42.90
N MET A 573 8.81 -12.17 -44.09
CA MET A 573 8.02 -12.19 -45.34
C MET A 573 8.01 -13.60 -45.88
N GLY A 574 6.82 -14.12 -46.18
CA GLY A 574 6.62 -15.49 -46.59
C GLY A 574 6.98 -16.47 -45.47
N ASP A 575 7.64 -17.56 -45.80
CA ASP A 575 8.01 -18.61 -44.84
C ASP A 575 9.30 -18.33 -44.07
N GLY A 576 9.88 -17.13 -44.20
CA GLY A 576 11.13 -16.74 -43.52
C GLY A 576 12.40 -17.45 -44.04
N ASP A 577 12.32 -18.09 -45.21
CA ASP A 577 13.43 -18.84 -45.80
C ASP A 577 14.39 -17.96 -46.62
N HIS A 578 13.98 -16.74 -46.97
CA HIS A 578 14.78 -15.78 -47.70
C HIS A 578 15.37 -14.71 -46.80
N PHE A 579 16.58 -14.26 -47.11
CA PHE A 579 17.09 -13.03 -46.53
C PHE A 579 16.37 -11.83 -47.16
N LEU A 580 16.12 -10.86 -46.35
CA LEU A 580 15.52 -9.60 -46.71
C LEU A 580 16.52 -8.48 -46.49
N PHE A 581 16.53 -7.51 -47.38
CA PHE A 581 17.30 -6.27 -47.25
C PHE A 581 16.35 -5.10 -47.03
N MET A 582 16.48 -4.44 -45.88
CA MET A 582 15.74 -3.23 -45.54
C MET A 582 16.62 -2.02 -45.87
N SER A 583 16.13 -1.12 -46.74
CA SER A 583 16.88 0.04 -47.22
C SER A 583 16.38 1.35 -46.62
N ARG A 584 15.10 1.46 -46.32
CA ARG A 584 14.46 2.69 -45.86
C ARG A 584 13.26 2.38 -44.99
N MET A 585 12.97 3.29 -44.05
CA MET A 585 11.76 3.30 -43.23
C MET A 585 11.19 4.71 -43.14
N VAL A 586 9.86 4.84 -43.19
CA VAL A 586 9.08 6.01 -42.79
C VAL A 586 8.49 5.70 -41.41
N PRO A 587 8.91 6.39 -40.35
CA PRO A 587 8.60 5.97 -38.96
C PRO A 587 7.15 6.15 -38.55
N ASP A 588 6.41 7.10 -39.13
CA ASP A 588 5.02 7.43 -38.79
C ASP A 588 4.84 7.65 -37.26
N LEU A 589 5.63 8.56 -36.69
CA LEU A 589 5.66 8.89 -35.27
C LEU A 589 5.21 10.32 -35.05
N THR A 590 4.34 10.52 -34.07
CA THR A 590 3.89 11.86 -33.67
C THR A 590 4.29 12.14 -32.23
N PHE A 591 4.71 13.39 -31.96
CA PHE A 591 5.10 13.90 -30.64
C PHE A 591 4.10 14.92 -30.11
N ARG A 592 2.84 14.69 -30.37
CA ARG A 592 1.76 15.55 -29.94
C ARG A 592 1.75 15.71 -28.43
N ASP A 593 1.45 16.91 -27.99
CA ASP A 593 1.33 17.29 -26.57
C ASP A 593 2.63 17.20 -25.76
N SER A 594 3.78 16.93 -26.41
CA SER A 594 5.09 17.00 -25.75
C SER A 594 5.40 18.41 -25.26
N THR A 595 5.95 18.52 -24.06
CA THR A 595 6.42 19.78 -23.47
C THR A 595 7.88 20.08 -23.78
N ALA A 596 8.64 19.07 -24.22
CA ALA A 596 10.01 19.22 -24.67
C ALA A 596 10.09 20.06 -25.95
N SER A 597 11.04 21.00 -26.05
CA SER A 597 11.25 21.84 -27.20
C SER A 597 11.65 21.03 -28.45
N PHE A 598 12.37 19.95 -28.25
CA PHE A 598 12.85 19.04 -29.32
C PHE A 598 12.58 17.60 -28.90
N PRO A 599 11.31 17.15 -28.94
CA PRO A 599 10.97 15.81 -28.52
C PRO A 599 11.61 14.78 -29.45
N SER A 600 12.20 13.75 -28.84
CA SER A 600 12.84 12.65 -29.56
C SER A 600 12.47 11.29 -28.96
N ALA A 601 12.51 10.26 -29.79
CA ALA A 601 12.41 8.87 -29.37
C ALA A 601 13.42 8.03 -30.15
N THR A 602 13.94 6.99 -29.56
CA THR A 602 14.91 6.11 -30.19
C THR A 602 14.22 4.91 -30.79
N MET A 603 14.41 4.69 -32.09
CA MET A 603 13.94 3.50 -32.78
C MET A 603 15.10 2.55 -33.05
N THR A 604 14.96 1.32 -32.60
CA THR A 604 15.93 0.26 -32.82
C THR A 604 15.30 -0.83 -33.67
N LEU A 605 15.90 -1.09 -34.80
CA LEU A 605 15.56 -2.19 -35.72
C LEU A 605 16.57 -3.30 -35.55
N GLN A 606 16.11 -4.52 -35.34
CA GLN A 606 16.96 -5.69 -35.14
C GLN A 606 16.64 -6.73 -36.21
N ALA A 607 17.70 -7.28 -36.82
CA ALA A 607 17.59 -8.31 -37.84
C ALA A 607 18.15 -9.63 -37.33
N ARG A 608 17.46 -10.73 -37.57
CA ARG A 608 17.90 -12.10 -37.26
C ARG A 608 18.20 -12.89 -38.51
N ASN A 609 19.20 -13.79 -38.42
CA ASN A 609 19.58 -14.64 -39.56
C ASN A 609 18.75 -15.93 -39.64
N TYR A 610 18.10 -16.35 -38.56
CA TYR A 610 17.25 -17.53 -38.52
C TYR A 610 16.17 -17.39 -37.45
N PRO A 611 14.99 -18.00 -37.59
CA PRO A 611 13.95 -18.00 -36.59
C PRO A 611 14.44 -18.58 -35.25
N GLY A 612 14.03 -18.01 -34.13
CA GLY A 612 14.48 -18.42 -32.80
C GLY A 612 15.92 -18.03 -32.43
N GLY A 613 16.65 -17.36 -33.32
CA GLY A 613 17.99 -16.80 -33.00
C GLY A 613 17.92 -15.77 -31.89
N LEU A 614 18.94 -15.79 -31.00
CA LEU A 614 19.05 -14.79 -29.92
C LEU A 614 19.46 -13.42 -30.45
N TYR A 615 18.94 -12.36 -29.87
CA TYR A 615 19.37 -10.97 -30.17
C TYR A 615 20.66 -10.59 -29.47
N LEU A 616 21.10 -11.31 -28.43
CA LEU A 616 22.25 -10.97 -27.64
C LEU A 616 23.56 -11.38 -28.31
N GLN A 617 24.44 -10.41 -28.49
CA GLN A 617 25.76 -10.52 -29.13
C GLN A 617 26.78 -11.41 -28.39
N THR A 618 26.45 -12.02 -27.28
CA THR A 618 27.39 -12.79 -26.43
C THR A 618 27.69 -14.20 -26.92
N GLN A 619 26.98 -14.68 -27.93
CA GLN A 619 27.31 -15.97 -28.56
C GLN A 619 27.88 -15.76 -29.95
N ALA A 620 29.09 -16.27 -30.18
CA ALA A 620 29.89 -16.07 -31.39
C ALA A 620 29.25 -16.51 -32.73
N LYS A 621 28.01 -17.02 -32.71
CA LYS A 621 27.27 -17.49 -33.90
C LYS A 621 25.97 -16.70 -34.16
N ALA A 622 25.53 -15.80 -33.27
CA ALA A 622 24.36 -14.98 -33.48
C ALA A 622 24.79 -13.61 -34.06
N VAL A 623 24.86 -13.50 -35.35
CA VAL A 623 25.06 -12.22 -36.02
C VAL A 623 23.73 -11.49 -36.01
N THR A 624 23.48 -10.74 -34.97
CA THR A 624 22.40 -9.74 -34.94
C THR A 624 22.92 -8.43 -35.54
N ARG A 625 22.21 -7.94 -36.53
CA ARG A 625 22.46 -6.61 -37.03
C ARG A 625 21.38 -5.69 -36.46
N THR A 626 21.83 -4.62 -35.83
CA THR A 626 20.96 -3.61 -35.27
C THR A 626 21.21 -2.27 -35.94
N ALA A 627 20.16 -1.49 -36.15
CA ALA A 627 20.25 -0.08 -36.50
C ALA A 627 19.44 0.71 -35.47
N THR A 628 20.10 1.60 -34.77
CA THR A 628 19.48 2.48 -33.79
C THR A 628 19.50 3.90 -34.33
N VAL A 629 18.35 4.54 -34.36
CA VAL A 629 18.17 5.87 -34.95
C VAL A 629 17.32 6.74 -34.04
N PRO A 630 17.76 7.95 -33.69
CA PRO A 630 16.89 8.92 -33.05
C PRO A 630 15.84 9.42 -34.06
N LEU A 631 14.62 9.52 -33.63
CA LEU A 631 13.49 10.07 -34.36
C LEU A 631 13.06 11.37 -33.70
N GLU A 632 12.98 12.41 -34.47
CA GLU A 632 12.53 13.75 -34.09
C GLU A 632 11.22 14.10 -34.83
N GLN A 633 10.54 15.14 -34.41
CA GLN A 633 9.22 15.51 -34.96
C GLN A 633 9.23 15.80 -36.49
N TRP A 634 10.39 16.10 -37.08
CA TRP A 634 10.57 16.32 -38.50
C TRP A 634 11.30 15.20 -39.24
N THR A 635 11.53 14.07 -38.60
CA THR A 635 12.12 12.90 -39.24
C THR A 635 11.12 12.25 -40.19
N ASN A 636 11.18 12.53 -41.45
CA ASN A 636 10.27 12.00 -42.47
C ASN A 636 10.68 10.64 -42.98
N GLN A 637 11.98 10.30 -43.01
CA GLN A 637 12.46 8.98 -43.38
C GLN A 637 13.81 8.65 -42.74
N VAL A 638 14.07 7.39 -42.60
CA VAL A 638 15.34 6.84 -42.09
C VAL A 638 15.92 5.90 -43.12
N ASN A 639 17.17 6.13 -43.54
CA ASN A 639 17.90 5.26 -44.44
C ASN A 639 18.61 4.18 -43.63
N LEU A 640 18.41 2.92 -44.00
CA LEU A 640 18.87 1.76 -43.27
C LEU A 640 19.65 0.82 -44.19
N ARG A 641 20.50 -0.02 -43.59
CA ARG A 641 21.16 -1.14 -44.28
C ARG A 641 21.15 -2.37 -43.39
N LEU A 642 19.97 -2.98 -43.31
CA LEU A 642 19.77 -4.17 -42.51
C LEU A 642 19.48 -5.36 -43.40
N ARG A 643 20.13 -6.49 -43.11
CA ARG A 643 19.92 -7.76 -43.78
C ARG A 643 19.65 -8.83 -42.74
N GLY A 644 18.54 -9.53 -42.87
CA GLY A 644 18.14 -10.63 -42.01
C GLY A 644 16.97 -11.38 -42.57
N ARG A 645 16.57 -12.50 -41.96
CA ARG A 645 15.36 -13.25 -42.33
C ARG A 645 14.12 -12.73 -41.64
N ALA A 646 14.29 -12.25 -40.38
CA ALA A 646 13.24 -11.66 -39.61
C ALA A 646 13.72 -10.35 -38.98
N PHE A 647 12.79 -9.43 -38.76
CA PHE A 647 13.06 -8.11 -38.17
C PHE A 647 12.13 -7.88 -36.98
N SER A 648 12.63 -7.18 -35.96
CA SER A 648 11.80 -6.57 -34.93
C SER A 648 12.08 -5.08 -34.86
N LEU A 649 11.07 -4.34 -34.40
CA LEU A 649 11.10 -2.91 -34.23
C LEU A 649 10.85 -2.59 -32.77
N LYS A 650 11.76 -1.85 -32.13
CA LYS A 650 11.65 -1.32 -30.78
C LYS A 650 11.65 0.19 -30.83
N LEU A 651 10.67 0.81 -30.16
CA LEU A 651 10.61 2.25 -29.94
C LEU A 651 10.73 2.52 -28.44
N GLU A 652 11.59 3.46 -28.07
CA GLU A 652 11.79 3.85 -26.68
C GLU A 652 12.04 5.35 -26.53
N SER A 653 11.58 5.93 -25.42
CA SER A 653 11.86 7.32 -25.04
C SER A 653 12.34 7.37 -23.60
N THR A 654 13.37 8.18 -23.34
CA THR A 654 14.01 8.36 -22.04
C THR A 654 14.21 9.82 -21.67
N ASP A 655 13.67 10.74 -22.46
CA ASP A 655 13.79 12.18 -22.24
C ASP A 655 12.56 12.74 -21.53
N THR A 656 12.76 13.82 -20.78
CA THR A 656 11.68 14.54 -20.08
C THR A 656 10.79 15.30 -21.06
N GLY A 657 9.51 15.41 -20.71
CA GLY A 657 8.52 16.17 -21.49
C GLY A 657 8.16 15.54 -22.83
N VAL A 658 8.51 14.26 -23.06
CA VAL A 658 8.27 13.56 -24.32
C VAL A 658 7.05 12.67 -24.24
N GLY A 659 6.01 13.02 -24.99
CA GLY A 659 4.88 12.17 -25.33
C GLY A 659 4.98 11.72 -26.79
N TRP A 660 4.60 10.48 -27.10
CA TRP A 660 4.62 9.99 -28.47
C TRP A 660 3.47 9.01 -28.74
N ARG A 661 3.10 8.96 -30.02
CA ARG A 661 2.18 7.96 -30.55
C ARG A 661 2.74 7.41 -31.85
N LEU A 662 2.83 6.08 -31.93
CA LEU A 662 3.33 5.38 -33.10
C LEU A 662 2.15 5.03 -34.00
N GLY A 663 2.20 5.49 -35.25
CA GLY A 663 1.26 5.14 -36.30
C GLY A 663 1.65 3.81 -36.97
N THR A 664 1.58 3.78 -38.30
CA THR A 664 1.92 2.60 -39.13
C THR A 664 3.28 2.81 -39.81
N PRO A 665 4.38 2.31 -39.23
CA PRO A 665 5.69 2.38 -39.88
C PRO A 665 5.68 1.70 -41.24
N ARG A 666 6.26 2.35 -42.25
CA ARG A 666 6.39 1.82 -43.61
C ARG A 666 7.84 1.54 -43.90
N VAL A 667 8.11 0.33 -44.37
CA VAL A 667 9.48 -0.14 -44.63
C VAL A 667 9.65 -0.56 -46.10
N ASP A 668 10.76 -0.18 -46.71
CA ASP A 668 11.18 -0.68 -48.02
C ASP A 668 12.04 -1.93 -47.82
N ILE A 669 11.46 -3.10 -48.10
CA ILE A 669 12.11 -4.38 -47.98
C ILE A 669 12.15 -5.07 -49.36
N ARG A 670 13.27 -5.70 -49.66
CA ARG A 670 13.42 -6.53 -50.89
C ARG A 670 14.08 -7.85 -50.54
N PRO A 671 13.75 -8.94 -51.26
CA PRO A 671 14.43 -10.21 -51.12
C PRO A 671 15.92 -10.08 -51.49
N ASP A 672 16.79 -10.72 -50.72
CA ASP A 672 18.25 -10.68 -50.88
C ASP A 672 18.88 -12.08 -50.78
N GLY A 673 18.28 -13.04 -51.50
CA GLY A 673 18.78 -14.40 -51.63
C GLY A 673 18.45 -15.31 -50.45
N ARG A 674 18.88 -16.57 -50.57
CA ARG A 674 18.65 -17.59 -49.54
C ARG A 674 19.88 -17.85 -48.65
N ARG A 675 21.02 -17.25 -48.92
CA ARG A 675 22.28 -17.38 -48.17
C ARG A 675 22.81 -16.02 -47.67
#